data_e9f5fdfef4b6b9f2e06750d6ffc8e2b8
#
_entry.id   e9f5fdfef4b6b9f2e06750d6ffc8e2b8
#
_cell.length_a   1.000
_cell.length_b   1.000
_cell.length_c   1.000
_cell.angle_alpha   90.00
_cell.angle_beta   90.00
_cell.angle_gamma   90.00
#
_symmetry.space_group_name_H-M   'P 1'
#
loop_
_entity.id
_entity.type
_entity.pdbx_description
1 polymer ?
#
loop_
_entity_poly.entity_id
_entity_poly.type
_entity_poly.pdbx_seq_one_letter_code
_entity_poly.pdbx_strand_id
1 'polypeptide(L)'
;MVSVLRGAWRVLAPPLLRAAPPPLRKTPAHFQQQRHTSKQVKGHRKEPKPKVEKQEVEIKQRMSVEELARAMDRDCDHVLEVLSNTSLDSVLGLDSVLDQSLIKEVVKLSGMKVRWAKLSETRQRPHKDVTRRPPPDPALLRPRPPVVTIMGHVDHGKTTLLDALRASQLASAEAGGITQHIGAFLVRLASGEAMTVLDTPGHAAFSSLRARGASATDIVILVIAADDGVMEQTVESIRHARNAGVPIIVAVNKCDKPQSDPDRVKRELLSHDVVCEEFGGDVQALHLSALKGEGLVELTEAVVALAEVLELKAEPDGAMEGTVIESRIDKGKGPVSTALVQRGALRRGAVLVSGRTWAKVRFMFDENGTVLNEAGPSRAVQVCGWRDLPSAGEDILEVESEQRAREVVSYRQHLDEQQRLGEEQKTIAANQEAHLRQYRLQRAELAHLSWRQRKSALYHKNKEVFATRPPERDTDQSSPRLSVVIKGDVDGSVETLLNVLDSYDAQDQCELDLIHFGTGDVSETDVNLAHTFSGSVYGFNVSVSRSVQQVALKKNVPLKLHSVIYKLVEELKQELSEKLPSETIQTVLGEAGVLAVFEVSVGKRKVPVAGCRVQRGVLDKRQRFRVLREGQVLWEGSLSALKHHKDDVSSVKLGMDCGLSVDGAVDFKPGDTVQCYEEVQTPQTCSWTPPGF
;
A
#
# COMPACT_ATOMS: atom_id res chain seq x y z
N MET A 1 5.00 5.33 5.00
CA MET A 1 5.01 5.17 3.54
C MET A 1 3.76 4.44 3.03
N VAL A 2 3.37 3.31 3.62
CA VAL A 2 2.14 2.56 3.22
C VAL A 2 0.85 3.40 3.22
N SER A 3 0.70 4.37 4.11
CA SER A 3 -0.49 5.25 4.15
C SER A 3 -0.56 6.25 2.99
N VAL A 4 0.57 6.68 2.49
CA VAL A 4 0.67 7.65 1.36
C VAL A 4 0.36 6.95 0.04
N LEU A 5 0.84 5.71 -0.14
CA LEU A 5 0.59 4.92 -1.34
C LEU A 5 -0.87 4.46 -1.45
N ARG A 6 -1.55 4.14 -0.33
CA ARG A 6 -3.01 3.88 -0.34
C ARG A 6 -3.83 5.06 -0.90
N GLY A 7 -3.34 6.29 -0.80
CA GLY A 7 -3.98 7.47 -1.40
C GLY A 7 -3.73 7.63 -2.90
N ALA A 8 -2.53 7.32 -3.36
CA ALA A 8 -2.13 7.56 -4.76
C ALA A 8 -2.77 6.57 -5.75
N TRP A 9 -2.96 5.30 -5.35
CA TRP A 9 -3.48 4.25 -6.25
C TRP A 9 -5.01 4.27 -6.44
N ARG A 10 -5.77 4.96 -5.56
CA ARG A 10 -7.23 5.13 -5.74
C ARG A 10 -7.62 6.16 -6.81
N VAL A 11 -6.69 6.95 -7.31
CA VAL A 11 -6.96 8.05 -8.26
C VAL A 11 -7.20 7.56 -9.70
N LEU A 12 -6.82 6.33 -10.04
CA LEU A 12 -6.93 5.80 -11.40
C LEU A 12 -8.21 5.00 -11.70
N ALA A 13 -9.16 4.91 -10.77
CA ALA A 13 -10.47 4.37 -11.10
C ALA A 13 -11.28 5.39 -11.91
N PRO A 14 -11.79 5.04 -13.11
CA PRO A 14 -12.61 5.93 -13.89
C PRO A 14 -13.88 6.29 -13.11
N PRO A 15 -14.39 7.52 -13.21
CA PRO A 15 -15.62 7.92 -12.55
C PRO A 15 -16.77 7.06 -13.09
N LEU A 16 -17.45 6.34 -12.21
CA LEU A 16 -18.70 5.67 -12.50
C LEU A 16 -19.64 6.70 -13.15
N LEU A 17 -20.11 6.40 -14.36
CA LEU A 17 -21.12 7.13 -15.10
C LEU A 17 -22.26 7.55 -14.17
N ARG A 18 -22.29 8.80 -13.75
CA ARG A 18 -23.46 9.40 -13.16
C ARG A 18 -24.53 9.47 -14.23
N ALA A 19 -25.61 8.74 -14.03
CA ALA A 19 -26.83 8.86 -14.81
C ALA A 19 -27.26 10.34 -14.86
N ALA A 20 -27.44 10.85 -16.06
CA ALA A 20 -27.93 12.19 -16.29
C ALA A 20 -29.35 12.33 -15.70
N PRO A 21 -29.68 13.47 -15.06
CA PRO A 21 -31.05 13.74 -14.63
C PRO A 21 -31.99 13.87 -15.84
N PRO A 22 -33.26 13.50 -15.74
CA PRO A 22 -34.22 13.57 -16.84
C PRO A 22 -34.43 15.03 -17.27
N PRO A 23 -34.71 15.30 -18.56
CA PRO A 23 -34.87 16.66 -19.07
C PRO A 23 -36.12 17.32 -18.53
N LEU A 24 -35.97 18.50 -17.98
CA LEU A 24 -37.06 19.39 -17.59
C LEU A 24 -37.93 19.73 -18.81
N ARG A 25 -39.22 19.40 -18.73
CA ARG A 25 -40.25 19.79 -19.72
C ARG A 25 -40.32 21.32 -19.84
N LYS A 26 -40.04 21.84 -21.04
CA LYS A 26 -40.28 23.22 -21.42
C LYS A 26 -41.78 23.47 -21.56
N THR A 27 -42.32 24.34 -20.76
CA THR A 27 -43.64 24.97 -21.02
C THR A 27 -43.49 26.09 -22.03
N PRO A 28 -44.41 26.25 -23.01
CA PRO A 28 -44.33 27.28 -24.03
C PRO A 28 -44.69 28.64 -23.48
N ALA A 29 -43.85 29.64 -23.70
CA ALA A 29 -44.12 31.03 -23.40
C ALA A 29 -45.03 31.62 -24.49
N HIS A 30 -46.18 32.08 -24.09
CA HIS A 30 -47.10 32.89 -24.92
C HIS A 30 -46.46 34.28 -25.17
N PHE A 31 -46.22 34.56 -26.44
CA PHE A 31 -45.92 35.88 -26.94
C PHE A 31 -47.25 36.68 -27.04
N GLN A 32 -47.41 37.74 -26.24
CA GLN A 32 -48.40 38.78 -26.50
C GLN A 32 -47.65 40.06 -26.82
N GLN A 33 -47.75 40.45 -28.10
CA GLN A 33 -47.47 41.81 -28.60
C GLN A 33 -48.50 42.76 -28.01
N GLN A 34 -48.04 43.83 -27.34
CA GLN A 34 -48.88 45.00 -27.11
C GLN A 34 -48.22 46.25 -27.72
N ARG A 35 -49.09 46.91 -28.51
CA ARG A 35 -48.80 48.08 -29.32
C ARG A 35 -48.51 49.32 -28.45
N HIS A 36 -47.54 50.11 -28.91
CA HIS A 36 -47.26 51.47 -28.43
C HIS A 36 -48.45 52.39 -28.73
N THR A 37 -48.96 53.11 -27.72
CA THR A 37 -49.60 54.41 -27.87
C THR A 37 -48.98 55.39 -26.92
N SER A 38 -48.38 56.42 -27.53
CA SER A 38 -47.80 57.57 -26.87
C SER A 38 -48.87 58.44 -26.23
N LYS A 39 -48.71 58.85 -24.97
CA LYS A 39 -49.26 60.05 -24.40
C LYS A 39 -48.26 60.68 -23.43
N GLN A 40 -47.78 61.83 -23.80
CA GLN A 40 -46.97 62.73 -22.96
C GLN A 40 -47.82 63.19 -21.77
N VAL A 41 -47.29 63.01 -20.55
CA VAL A 41 -47.68 63.82 -19.41
C VAL A 41 -46.40 64.19 -18.63
N LYS A 42 -46.13 65.48 -18.56
CA LYS A 42 -45.07 66.06 -17.74
C LYS A 42 -45.46 65.98 -16.28
N GLY A 43 -44.64 65.22 -15.48
CA GLY A 43 -44.76 65.21 -14.03
C GLY A 43 -43.34 65.08 -13.45
N HIS A 44 -42.87 66.06 -12.74
CA HIS A 44 -41.61 66.03 -11.98
C HIS A 44 -41.66 64.92 -10.94
N ARG A 45 -40.94 63.82 -11.19
CA ARG A 45 -40.70 62.77 -10.21
C ARG A 45 -39.33 63.05 -9.54
N LYS A 46 -39.36 63.36 -8.23
CA LYS A 46 -38.18 63.40 -7.39
C LYS A 46 -37.56 61.98 -7.40
N GLU A 47 -36.29 61.88 -7.73
CA GLU A 47 -35.51 60.64 -7.62
C GLU A 47 -35.50 60.15 -6.19
N PRO A 48 -35.75 58.84 -5.91
CA PRO A 48 -35.58 58.29 -4.57
C PRO A 48 -34.09 58.24 -4.25
N LYS A 49 -33.69 58.85 -3.12
CA LYS A 49 -32.33 58.73 -2.58
C LYS A 49 -31.97 57.24 -2.47
N PRO A 50 -30.71 56.83 -2.81
CA PRO A 50 -30.28 55.45 -2.67
C PRO A 50 -30.42 55.03 -1.21
N LYS A 51 -31.14 53.92 -0.96
CA LYS A 51 -31.18 53.28 0.34
C LYS A 51 -29.81 52.72 0.64
N VAL A 52 -29.13 53.27 1.62
CA VAL A 52 -27.89 52.72 2.18
C VAL A 52 -28.25 51.33 2.73
N GLU A 53 -27.70 50.28 2.14
CA GLU A 53 -27.79 48.94 2.66
C GLU A 53 -27.10 48.89 4.02
N LYS A 54 -27.88 48.69 5.08
CA LYS A 54 -27.36 48.56 6.44
C LYS A 54 -26.66 47.18 6.55
N GLN A 55 -25.41 47.18 6.99
CA GLN A 55 -24.62 46.00 7.26
C GLN A 55 -25.33 45.07 8.27
N GLU A 56 -25.42 43.78 7.96
CA GLU A 56 -26.05 42.80 8.86
C GLU A 56 -24.97 42.18 9.76
N VAL A 57 -25.23 42.16 11.09
CA VAL A 57 -24.32 41.61 12.09
C VAL A 57 -24.95 40.35 12.70
N GLU A 58 -24.22 39.25 12.71
CA GLU A 58 -24.66 38.00 13.40
C GLU A 58 -24.36 38.09 14.88
N ILE A 59 -25.41 37.97 15.69
CA ILE A 59 -25.31 38.06 17.16
C ILE A 59 -25.82 36.79 17.85
N LYS A 60 -25.19 36.44 18.97
CA LYS A 60 -25.61 35.36 19.89
C LYS A 60 -26.45 35.94 21.03
N GLN A 61 -27.13 35.09 21.80
CA GLN A 61 -27.97 35.52 22.95
C GLN A 61 -27.17 36.16 24.08
N ARG A 62 -25.90 35.77 24.29
CA ARG A 62 -24.93 36.35 25.21
C ARG A 62 -23.60 36.48 24.51
N MET A 63 -22.97 37.62 24.60
CA MET A 63 -21.64 37.89 24.01
C MET A 63 -20.89 38.82 24.95
N SER A 64 -19.55 38.68 25.00
CA SER A 64 -18.71 39.67 25.67
C SER A 64 -18.59 40.93 24.81
N VAL A 65 -18.14 42.05 25.41
CA VAL A 65 -17.90 43.31 24.69
C VAL A 65 -16.91 43.07 23.55
N GLU A 66 -15.87 42.31 23.76
CA GLU A 66 -14.87 41.97 22.76
C GLU A 66 -15.44 41.12 21.62
N GLU A 67 -16.27 40.10 21.92
CA GLU A 67 -16.94 39.30 20.89
C GLU A 67 -17.92 40.10 20.04
N LEU A 68 -18.63 41.05 20.68
CA LEU A 68 -19.55 41.93 19.96
C LEU A 68 -18.80 42.92 19.05
N ALA A 69 -17.71 43.52 19.52
CA ALA A 69 -16.86 44.41 18.77
C ALA A 69 -16.31 43.72 17.52
N ARG A 70 -15.81 42.48 17.69
CA ARG A 70 -15.31 41.60 16.58
C ARG A 70 -16.41 41.23 15.59
N ALA A 71 -17.64 40.92 16.08
CA ALA A 71 -18.78 40.62 15.21
C ALA A 71 -19.26 41.85 14.40
N MET A 72 -19.09 43.05 14.94
CA MET A 72 -19.44 44.30 14.31
C MET A 72 -18.31 44.87 13.42
N ASP A 73 -17.14 44.24 13.40
CA ASP A 73 -15.92 44.74 12.73
C ASP A 73 -15.60 46.21 13.16
N ARG A 74 -15.62 46.40 14.51
CA ARG A 74 -15.37 47.68 15.17
C ARG A 74 -14.45 47.49 16.39
N ASP A 75 -13.83 48.58 16.82
CA ASP A 75 -12.99 48.58 18.02
C ASP A 75 -13.82 48.41 19.29
N CYS A 76 -13.23 47.82 20.34
CA CYS A 76 -13.89 47.63 21.61
C CYS A 76 -14.30 48.96 22.26
N ASP A 77 -13.50 50.03 22.07
CA ASP A 77 -13.77 51.38 22.56
C ASP A 77 -15.06 51.94 21.96
N HIS A 78 -15.37 51.70 20.70
CA HIS A 78 -16.63 52.06 20.09
C HIS A 78 -17.85 51.41 20.75
N VAL A 79 -17.73 50.10 21.11
CA VAL A 79 -18.81 49.40 21.76
C VAL A 79 -19.00 49.90 23.20
N LEU A 80 -17.92 50.22 23.92
CA LEU A 80 -17.96 50.81 25.25
C LEU A 80 -18.54 52.25 25.24
N GLU A 81 -18.20 53.05 24.22
CA GLU A 81 -18.77 54.39 24.05
C GLU A 81 -20.28 54.34 23.76
N VAL A 82 -20.74 53.41 22.95
CA VAL A 82 -22.16 53.22 22.68
C VAL A 82 -22.88 52.69 23.95
N LEU A 83 -22.25 51.82 24.72
CA LEU A 83 -22.79 51.35 26.00
C LEU A 83 -22.88 52.43 27.04
N SER A 84 -21.92 53.36 27.13
CA SER A 84 -21.96 54.51 28.06
C SER A 84 -23.08 55.54 27.75
N ASN A 85 -23.55 55.54 26.50
CA ASN A 85 -24.70 56.36 26.08
C ASN A 85 -26.05 55.64 26.33
N THR A 86 -26.06 54.35 26.69
CA THR A 86 -27.25 53.66 27.20
C THR A 86 -27.22 53.71 28.71
N SER A 87 -28.29 54.15 29.36
CA SER A 87 -28.49 54.53 30.76
C SER A 87 -28.07 53.48 31.82
N LEU A 88 -26.88 52.93 31.76
CA LEU A 88 -26.34 51.94 32.69
C LEU A 88 -25.18 52.55 33.50
N ASP A 89 -25.45 52.79 34.81
CA ASP A 89 -24.44 53.28 35.76
C ASP A 89 -23.38 52.25 36.20
N SER A 90 -23.15 51.20 35.44
CA SER A 90 -22.16 50.17 35.76
C SER A 90 -20.94 50.24 34.83
N VAL A 91 -19.74 50.26 35.42
CA VAL A 91 -18.47 50.17 34.72
C VAL A 91 -18.33 48.77 34.11
N LEU A 92 -18.61 48.64 32.84
CA LEU A 92 -18.49 47.40 32.09
C LEU A 92 -17.05 47.24 31.58
N GLY A 93 -16.40 46.11 31.95
CA GLY A 93 -15.08 45.75 31.43
C GLY A 93 -15.17 45.00 30.09
N LEU A 94 -14.03 44.79 29.43
CA LEU A 94 -13.93 44.12 28.12
C LEU A 94 -14.50 42.69 28.12
N ASP A 95 -14.38 41.98 29.27
CA ASP A 95 -14.86 40.61 29.47
C ASP A 95 -16.32 40.53 29.93
N SER A 96 -16.98 41.67 30.13
CA SER A 96 -18.37 41.71 30.64
C SER A 96 -19.31 41.10 29.60
N VAL A 97 -20.13 40.12 30.05
CA VAL A 97 -21.13 39.46 29.22
C VAL A 97 -22.38 40.31 29.11
N LEU A 98 -22.71 40.73 27.90
CA LEU A 98 -23.89 41.54 27.60
C LEU A 98 -25.12 40.65 27.39
N ASP A 99 -26.26 41.14 27.92
CA ASP A 99 -27.54 40.49 27.69
C ASP A 99 -28.12 40.85 26.31
N GLN A 100 -29.05 40.01 25.85
CA GLN A 100 -29.69 40.11 24.55
C GLN A 100 -30.31 41.47 24.22
N SER A 101 -30.86 42.18 25.23
CA SER A 101 -31.45 43.52 25.08
C SER A 101 -30.38 44.56 24.78
N LEU A 102 -29.27 44.52 25.51
CA LEU A 102 -28.13 45.42 25.37
C LEU A 102 -27.43 45.23 24.02
N ILE A 103 -27.18 43.96 23.63
CA ILE A 103 -26.57 43.66 22.34
C ILE A 103 -27.40 44.23 21.20
N LYS A 104 -28.73 44.07 21.20
CA LYS A 104 -29.62 44.65 20.18
C LYS A 104 -29.57 46.14 20.12
N GLU A 105 -29.50 46.77 21.27
CA GLU A 105 -29.48 48.23 21.38
C GLU A 105 -28.18 48.81 20.87
N VAL A 106 -27.03 48.24 21.21
CA VAL A 106 -25.73 48.60 20.71
C VAL A 106 -25.65 48.48 19.17
N VAL A 107 -26.07 47.33 18.62
CA VAL A 107 -26.04 47.09 17.14
C VAL A 107 -27.01 48.07 16.43
N LYS A 108 -28.14 48.38 17.00
CA LYS A 108 -29.12 49.34 16.47
C LYS A 108 -28.61 50.78 16.48
N LEU A 109 -27.97 51.20 17.59
CA LEU A 109 -27.36 52.53 17.75
C LEU A 109 -26.17 52.69 16.81
N SER A 110 -25.42 51.63 16.54
CA SER A 110 -24.32 51.60 15.55
C SER A 110 -24.82 51.57 14.11
N GLY A 111 -26.17 51.66 13.88
CA GLY A 111 -26.75 51.76 12.52
C GLY A 111 -26.82 50.45 11.73
N MET A 112 -26.52 49.29 12.37
CA MET A 112 -26.46 47.99 11.75
C MET A 112 -27.77 47.19 11.93
N LYS A 113 -27.97 46.11 11.16
CA LYS A 113 -29.11 45.18 11.32
C LYS A 113 -28.69 43.98 12.09
N VAL A 114 -29.56 43.49 12.97
CA VAL A 114 -29.39 42.30 13.76
C VAL A 114 -29.82 41.08 12.97
N ARG A 115 -28.95 40.07 12.87
CA ARG A 115 -29.24 38.73 12.42
C ARG A 115 -28.89 37.76 13.54
N TRP A 116 -29.84 36.91 13.90
CA TRP A 116 -29.60 35.91 14.95
C TRP A 116 -28.81 34.72 14.37
N ALA A 117 -27.71 34.35 15.03
CA ALA A 117 -27.03 33.11 14.77
C ALA A 117 -27.99 31.94 15.06
N LYS A 118 -28.11 31.02 14.10
CA LYS A 118 -28.97 29.85 14.28
C LYS A 118 -28.45 29.01 15.45
N LEU A 119 -29.35 28.56 16.35
CA LEU A 119 -29.02 27.76 17.54
C LEU A 119 -28.26 26.47 17.23
N SER A 120 -28.30 26.00 15.97
CA SER A 120 -27.59 24.82 15.50
C SER A 120 -26.07 25.00 15.39
N GLU A 121 -25.58 26.25 15.27
CA GLU A 121 -24.13 26.53 15.17
C GLU A 121 -23.41 26.70 16.51
N THR A 122 -24.18 26.92 17.60
CA THR A 122 -23.63 27.14 18.94
C THR A 122 -23.31 25.86 19.74
N ARG A 123 -23.66 24.68 19.21
CA ARG A 123 -23.16 23.41 19.71
C ARG A 123 -22.01 22.89 18.82
N GLN A 124 -20.94 23.64 18.70
CA GLN A 124 -19.66 23.04 18.36
C GLN A 124 -19.29 22.14 19.53
N ARG A 125 -19.61 20.85 19.41
CA ARG A 125 -19.03 19.87 20.32
C ARG A 125 -17.53 19.98 20.16
N PRO A 126 -16.75 20.20 21.24
CA PRO A 126 -15.30 20.44 21.13
C PRO A 126 -14.53 19.26 20.50
N HIS A 127 -15.13 18.08 20.46
CA HIS A 127 -14.53 16.88 19.86
C HIS A 127 -15.51 16.24 18.87
N LYS A 128 -15.31 16.48 17.59
CA LYS A 128 -16.04 15.77 16.52
C LYS A 128 -15.59 14.32 16.41
N ASP A 129 -14.34 14.02 16.75
CA ASP A 129 -13.77 12.68 16.77
C ASP A 129 -13.93 12.00 18.13
N VAL A 130 -13.66 10.70 18.19
CA VAL A 130 -13.56 9.89 19.41
C VAL A 130 -12.12 9.44 19.56
N THR A 131 -11.55 9.70 20.73
CA THR A 131 -10.20 9.30 21.11
C THR A 131 -10.29 8.34 22.30
N ARG A 132 -9.22 7.61 22.58
CA ARG A 132 -9.13 6.75 23.77
C ARG A 132 -9.41 7.57 25.03
N ARG A 133 -10.08 6.96 26.00
CA ARG A 133 -10.37 7.58 27.30
C ARG A 133 -9.07 7.89 28.05
N PRO A 134 -9.09 8.88 28.94
CA PRO A 134 -7.94 9.16 29.82
C PRO A 134 -7.59 7.92 30.66
N PRO A 135 -6.36 7.85 31.19
CA PRO A 135 -5.96 6.74 32.07
C PRO A 135 -7.01 6.46 33.13
N PRO A 136 -7.30 5.18 33.47
CA PRO A 136 -8.31 4.82 34.44
C PRO A 136 -7.87 5.17 35.87
N ASP A 137 -8.84 5.37 36.76
CA ASP A 137 -8.56 5.53 38.18
C ASP A 137 -7.91 4.25 38.76
N PRO A 138 -6.81 4.35 39.52
CA PRO A 138 -6.13 3.19 40.09
C PRO A 138 -7.04 2.27 40.92
N ALA A 139 -8.10 2.80 41.52
CA ALA A 139 -9.07 2.05 42.31
C ALA A 139 -9.97 1.11 41.50
N LEU A 140 -10.14 1.37 40.18
CA LEU A 140 -10.97 0.59 39.28
C LEU A 140 -10.17 -0.50 38.54
N LEU A 141 -8.85 -0.48 38.69
CA LEU A 141 -7.96 -1.42 38.01
C LEU A 141 -8.03 -2.80 38.66
N ARG A 142 -8.23 -3.84 37.85
CA ARG A 142 -8.16 -5.24 38.26
C ARG A 142 -7.07 -5.96 37.47
N PRO A 143 -6.44 -7.01 38.08
CA PRO A 143 -5.49 -7.86 37.30
C PRO A 143 -6.17 -8.43 36.08
N ARG A 144 -5.43 -8.50 34.97
CA ARG A 144 -5.87 -9.10 33.72
C ARG A 144 -4.88 -10.16 33.22
N PRO A 145 -5.33 -11.14 32.44
CA PRO A 145 -4.44 -12.10 31.80
C PRO A 145 -3.40 -11.38 30.91
N PRO A 146 -2.16 -11.91 30.84
CA PRO A 146 -1.17 -11.37 29.91
C PRO A 146 -1.57 -11.69 28.45
N VAL A 147 -1.22 -10.78 27.56
CA VAL A 147 -1.26 -10.97 26.11
C VAL A 147 0.16 -11.19 25.63
N VAL A 148 0.42 -12.31 24.99
CA VAL A 148 1.77 -12.77 24.63
C VAL A 148 1.85 -12.98 23.13
N THR A 149 2.90 -12.50 22.47
CA THR A 149 3.17 -12.81 21.05
C THR A 149 4.34 -13.76 20.93
N ILE A 150 4.17 -14.81 20.11
CA ILE A 150 5.24 -15.74 19.75
C ILE A 150 5.90 -15.26 18.47
N MET A 151 7.24 -15.02 18.51
CA MET A 151 8.04 -14.54 17.39
C MET A 151 9.30 -15.38 17.20
N GLY A 152 9.95 -15.25 16.04
CA GLY A 152 11.20 -15.95 15.72
C GLY A 152 11.27 -16.35 14.26
N HIS A 153 12.37 -16.98 13.88
CA HIS A 153 12.64 -17.42 12.51
C HIS A 153 11.65 -18.50 12.01
N VAL A 154 11.55 -18.67 10.70
CA VAL A 154 10.83 -19.80 10.08
C VAL A 154 11.45 -21.10 10.59
N ASP A 155 10.66 -22.15 10.73
CA ASP A 155 11.07 -23.50 11.16
C ASP A 155 11.70 -23.61 12.57
N HIS A 156 11.74 -22.53 13.38
CA HIS A 156 12.16 -22.59 14.78
C HIS A 156 11.11 -23.24 15.72
N GLY A 157 9.95 -23.60 15.19
CA GLY A 157 8.91 -24.35 15.91
C GLY A 157 7.93 -23.49 16.69
N LYS A 158 7.64 -22.27 16.23
CA LYS A 158 6.64 -21.35 16.85
C LYS A 158 5.25 -21.98 16.92
N THR A 159 4.72 -22.42 15.78
CA THR A 159 3.38 -23.04 15.69
C THR A 159 3.35 -24.39 16.42
N THR A 160 4.46 -25.14 16.40
CA THR A 160 4.59 -26.38 17.19
C THR A 160 4.54 -26.10 18.69
N LEU A 161 5.19 -25.01 19.15
CA LEU A 161 5.12 -24.57 20.55
C LEU A 161 3.68 -24.19 20.94
N LEU A 162 2.98 -23.45 20.08
CA LEU A 162 1.58 -23.08 20.30
C LEU A 162 0.68 -24.33 20.37
N ASP A 163 0.86 -25.27 19.43
CA ASP A 163 0.11 -26.54 19.41
C ASP A 163 0.33 -27.35 20.69
N ALA A 164 1.57 -27.39 21.18
CA ALA A 164 1.90 -28.05 22.44
C ALA A 164 1.25 -27.38 23.66
N LEU A 165 1.22 -26.05 23.71
CA LEU A 165 0.54 -25.26 24.76
C LEU A 165 -0.98 -25.40 24.75
N ARG A 166 -1.58 -25.64 23.58
CA ARG A 166 -3.04 -25.81 23.41
C ARG A 166 -3.52 -27.25 23.37
N ALA A 167 -2.63 -28.22 23.29
CA ALA A 167 -2.93 -29.59 22.95
C ALA A 167 -3.74 -29.72 21.62
N SER A 168 -3.34 -28.97 20.60
CA SER A 168 -3.97 -28.87 19.26
C SER A 168 -3.01 -29.34 18.16
N GLN A 169 -3.46 -29.37 16.91
CA GLN A 169 -2.66 -29.76 15.74
C GLN A 169 -2.85 -28.75 14.59
N LEU A 170 -2.66 -27.46 14.84
CA LEU A 170 -2.83 -26.40 13.85
C LEU A 170 -1.77 -26.46 12.75
N ALA A 171 -0.51 -26.70 13.11
CA ALA A 171 0.60 -26.76 12.16
C ALA A 171 0.37 -27.73 10.99
N SER A 172 -0.35 -28.83 11.22
CA SER A 172 -0.67 -29.79 10.17
C SER A 172 -1.84 -29.37 9.27
N ALA A 173 -2.65 -28.41 9.70
CA ALA A 173 -3.83 -27.93 8.97
C ALA A 173 -3.53 -26.69 8.10
N GLU A 174 -2.42 -25.99 8.33
CA GLU A 174 -2.04 -24.80 7.58
C GLU A 174 -1.49 -25.11 6.19
N ALA A 175 -1.82 -24.28 5.21
CA ALA A 175 -1.37 -24.44 3.83
C ALA A 175 0.15 -24.32 3.72
N GLY A 176 0.82 -25.39 3.29
CA GLY A 176 2.29 -25.44 3.19
C GLY A 176 3.01 -25.65 4.53
N GLY A 177 2.28 -25.88 5.64
CA GLY A 177 2.86 -26.04 6.98
C GLY A 177 3.49 -24.78 7.56
N ILE A 178 3.11 -23.61 7.06
CA ILE A 178 3.63 -22.30 7.51
C ILE A 178 2.49 -21.38 7.93
N THR A 179 2.65 -20.69 9.05
CA THR A 179 1.71 -19.67 9.53
C THR A 179 1.82 -18.43 8.65
N GLN A 180 0.69 -17.99 8.08
CA GLN A 180 0.61 -16.82 7.18
C GLN A 180 -0.33 -15.73 7.71
N HIS A 181 -1.05 -15.98 8.80
CA HIS A 181 -1.99 -15.06 9.46
C HIS A 181 -1.63 -14.87 10.91
N ILE A 182 -2.16 -13.80 11.53
CA ILE A 182 -2.05 -13.66 12.99
C ILE A 182 -3.17 -14.47 13.65
N GLY A 183 -2.82 -15.59 14.28
CA GLY A 183 -3.72 -16.35 15.14
C GLY A 183 -3.81 -15.74 16.54
N ALA A 184 -5.00 -15.64 17.13
CA ALA A 184 -5.19 -15.20 18.50
C ALA A 184 -5.95 -16.25 19.29
N PHE A 185 -5.36 -16.77 20.37
CA PHE A 185 -5.85 -17.92 21.09
C PHE A 185 -5.78 -17.72 22.60
N LEU A 186 -6.77 -18.24 23.30
CA LEU A 186 -6.79 -18.28 24.75
C LEU A 186 -6.23 -19.61 25.26
N VAL A 187 -5.10 -19.56 25.96
CA VAL A 187 -4.49 -20.74 26.59
C VAL A 187 -4.80 -20.69 28.08
N ARG A 188 -5.33 -21.80 28.64
CA ARG A 188 -5.56 -21.97 30.05
C ARG A 188 -4.43 -22.81 30.66
N LEU A 189 -3.79 -22.26 31.66
CA LEU A 189 -2.69 -22.92 32.35
C LEU A 189 -3.19 -23.93 33.38
N ALA A 190 -2.32 -24.86 33.75
CA ALA A 190 -2.61 -25.83 34.78
C ALA A 190 -2.86 -25.20 36.17
N SER A 191 -2.30 -24.01 36.41
CA SER A 191 -2.54 -23.18 37.60
C SER A 191 -3.97 -22.64 37.70
N GLY A 192 -4.75 -22.70 36.62
CA GLY A 192 -6.09 -22.08 36.50
C GLY A 192 -6.09 -20.69 35.92
N GLU A 193 -4.94 -20.08 35.71
CA GLU A 193 -4.75 -18.80 35.05
C GLU A 193 -4.94 -18.95 33.55
N ALA A 194 -5.12 -17.82 32.86
CA ALA A 194 -5.26 -17.79 31.41
C ALA A 194 -4.29 -16.76 30.81
N MET A 195 -3.80 -17.03 29.62
CA MET A 195 -3.05 -16.07 28.81
C MET A 195 -3.59 -16.06 27.39
N THR A 196 -3.58 -14.89 26.75
CA THR A 196 -3.91 -14.80 25.32
C THR A 196 -2.63 -14.81 24.52
N VAL A 197 -2.50 -15.77 23.60
CA VAL A 197 -1.32 -15.95 22.77
C VAL A 197 -1.63 -15.52 21.35
N LEU A 198 -0.78 -14.68 20.77
CA LEU A 198 -0.80 -14.28 19.36
C LEU A 198 0.32 -15.05 18.64
N ASP A 199 -0.06 -15.87 17.67
CA ASP A 199 0.88 -16.49 16.74
C ASP A 199 1.15 -15.57 15.56
N THR A 200 2.42 -15.36 15.23
CA THR A 200 2.82 -14.49 14.13
C THR A 200 3.66 -15.23 13.09
N PRO A 201 3.49 -14.92 11.78
CA PRO A 201 4.30 -15.53 10.73
C PRO A 201 5.78 -15.22 10.92
N GLY A 202 6.65 -16.26 10.69
CA GLY A 202 8.10 -16.09 10.80
C GLY A 202 8.77 -15.44 9.61
N HIS A 203 8.18 -15.53 8.43
CA HIS A 203 8.79 -15.11 7.17
C HIS A 203 9.00 -13.58 7.07
N ALA A 204 10.10 -13.16 6.42
CA ALA A 204 10.49 -11.75 6.30
C ALA A 204 9.40 -10.87 5.66
N ALA A 205 8.68 -11.38 4.65
CA ALA A 205 7.60 -10.64 3.99
C ALA A 205 6.50 -10.16 4.96
N PHE A 206 6.30 -10.86 6.09
CA PHE A 206 5.27 -10.55 7.09
C PHE A 206 5.78 -9.65 8.23
N SER A 207 6.77 -8.77 7.95
CA SER A 207 7.34 -7.84 8.93
C SER A 207 6.28 -6.94 9.60
N SER A 208 5.33 -6.41 8.82
CA SER A 208 4.25 -5.59 9.35
C SER A 208 3.33 -6.34 10.33
N LEU A 209 3.11 -7.64 10.10
CA LEU A 209 2.31 -8.47 11.01
C LEU A 209 3.04 -8.72 12.34
N ARG A 210 4.37 -8.94 12.30
CA ARG A 210 5.19 -9.06 13.53
C ARG A 210 5.20 -7.75 14.33
N ALA A 211 5.37 -6.60 13.65
CA ALA A 211 5.31 -5.29 14.30
C ALA A 211 3.95 -5.06 14.99
N ARG A 212 2.85 -5.43 14.32
CA ARG A 212 1.49 -5.37 14.87
C ARG A 212 1.32 -6.28 16.08
N GLY A 213 1.80 -7.51 15.98
CA GLY A 213 1.82 -8.46 17.10
C GLY A 213 2.54 -7.87 18.31
N ALA A 214 3.76 -7.34 18.15
CA ALA A 214 4.52 -6.72 19.22
C ALA A 214 3.79 -5.53 19.85
N SER A 215 3.20 -4.65 19.05
CA SER A 215 2.49 -3.46 19.54
C SER A 215 1.21 -3.76 20.29
N ALA A 216 0.61 -4.93 20.07
CA ALA A 216 -0.65 -5.33 20.67
C ALA A 216 -0.47 -6.13 21.99
N THR A 217 0.75 -6.50 22.37
CA THR A 217 1.04 -7.46 23.44
C THR A 217 1.83 -6.86 24.60
N ASP A 218 1.82 -7.58 25.72
CA ASP A 218 2.52 -7.22 26.95
C ASP A 218 3.90 -7.90 27.04
N ILE A 219 4.04 -9.09 26.46
CA ILE A 219 5.25 -9.92 26.52
C ILE A 219 5.49 -10.56 25.16
N VAL A 220 6.74 -10.64 24.72
CA VAL A 220 7.16 -11.36 23.51
C VAL A 220 7.92 -12.62 23.90
N ILE A 221 7.47 -13.79 23.41
CA ILE A 221 8.23 -15.04 23.49
C ILE A 221 9.02 -15.16 22.19
N LEU A 222 10.35 -15.05 22.29
CA LEU A 222 11.27 -15.17 21.17
C LEU A 222 11.74 -16.62 21.06
N VAL A 223 11.25 -17.34 20.06
CA VAL A 223 11.58 -18.76 19.84
C VAL A 223 12.81 -18.87 18.93
N ILE A 224 13.85 -19.54 19.43
CA ILE A 224 15.11 -19.76 18.73
C ILE A 224 15.40 -21.27 18.76
N ALA A 225 15.72 -21.86 17.61
CA ALA A 225 16.13 -23.25 17.56
C ALA A 225 17.58 -23.41 18.01
N ALA A 226 17.85 -24.36 18.92
CA ALA A 226 19.16 -24.57 19.51
C ALA A 226 20.21 -25.09 18.52
N ASP A 227 19.77 -25.67 17.41
CA ASP A 227 20.60 -26.16 16.31
C ASP A 227 21.00 -25.05 15.32
N ASP A 228 20.08 -24.12 15.01
CA ASP A 228 20.27 -23.09 13.98
C ASP A 228 20.92 -21.80 14.55
N GLY A 229 20.53 -21.37 15.77
CA GLY A 229 21.02 -20.14 16.41
C GLY A 229 20.20 -18.89 16.04
N VAL A 230 20.83 -17.72 16.16
CA VAL A 230 20.19 -16.41 15.89
C VAL A 230 20.23 -16.11 14.40
N MET A 231 19.06 -16.08 13.75
CA MET A 231 18.89 -15.78 12.34
C MET A 231 18.41 -14.34 12.09
N GLU A 232 18.47 -13.85 10.85
CA GLU A 232 18.07 -12.47 10.49
C GLU A 232 16.67 -12.10 10.95
N GLN A 233 15.70 -13.01 10.79
CA GLN A 233 14.31 -12.78 11.22
C GLN A 233 14.16 -12.77 12.75
N THR A 234 15.07 -13.43 13.47
CA THR A 234 15.14 -13.35 14.93
C THR A 234 15.60 -11.96 15.36
N VAL A 235 16.62 -11.41 14.69
CA VAL A 235 17.11 -10.04 14.92
C VAL A 235 16.03 -9.01 14.61
N GLU A 236 15.27 -9.20 13.54
CA GLU A 236 14.13 -8.36 13.20
C GLU A 236 13.06 -8.41 14.29
N SER A 237 12.74 -9.60 14.81
CA SER A 237 11.78 -9.80 15.90
C SER A 237 12.20 -9.08 17.19
N ILE A 238 13.50 -9.15 17.54
CA ILE A 238 14.08 -8.38 18.67
C ILE A 238 13.89 -6.87 18.46
N ARG A 239 14.13 -6.39 17.24
CA ARG A 239 13.92 -4.97 16.90
C ARG A 239 12.45 -4.54 17.04
N HIS A 240 11.51 -5.37 16.60
CA HIS A 240 10.07 -5.08 16.79
C HIS A 240 9.66 -5.04 18.25
N ALA A 241 10.11 -6.00 19.07
CA ALA A 241 9.83 -6.01 20.51
C ALA A 241 10.38 -4.76 21.20
N ARG A 242 11.60 -4.34 20.87
CA ARG A 242 12.21 -3.11 21.42
C ARG A 242 11.49 -1.85 20.99
N ASN A 243 11.14 -1.74 19.70
CA ASN A 243 10.41 -0.59 19.18
C ASN A 243 9.04 -0.44 19.84
N ALA A 244 8.42 -1.56 20.22
CA ALA A 244 7.18 -1.59 20.99
C ALA A 244 7.38 -1.38 22.48
N GLY A 245 8.61 -1.45 22.99
CA GLY A 245 8.93 -1.34 24.41
C GLY A 245 8.45 -2.53 25.24
N VAL A 246 8.36 -3.73 24.63
CA VAL A 246 7.80 -4.93 25.25
C VAL A 246 8.94 -5.86 25.73
N PRO A 247 8.89 -6.40 26.96
CA PRO A 247 9.88 -7.34 27.47
C PRO A 247 9.86 -8.65 26.69
N ILE A 248 11.04 -9.30 26.62
CA ILE A 248 11.26 -10.51 25.87
C ILE A 248 11.55 -11.67 26.84
N ILE A 249 10.94 -12.83 26.58
CA ILE A 249 11.34 -14.13 27.14
C ILE A 249 11.92 -14.95 25.99
N VAL A 250 13.12 -15.51 26.17
CA VAL A 250 13.77 -16.35 25.17
C VAL A 250 13.42 -17.82 25.40
N ALA A 251 12.85 -18.43 24.37
CA ALA A 251 12.50 -19.86 24.35
C ALA A 251 13.47 -20.58 23.39
N VAL A 252 14.51 -21.20 23.92
CA VAL A 252 15.47 -22.00 23.16
C VAL A 252 14.86 -23.37 22.89
N ASN A 253 14.36 -23.56 21.67
CA ASN A 253 13.61 -24.75 21.26
C ASN A 253 14.49 -25.82 20.59
N LYS A 254 13.95 -27.00 20.37
CA LYS A 254 14.61 -28.17 19.76
C LYS A 254 15.81 -28.67 20.57
N CYS A 255 15.79 -28.52 21.89
CA CYS A 255 16.85 -29.01 22.76
C CYS A 255 16.96 -30.54 22.77
N ASP A 256 16.00 -31.27 22.20
CA ASP A 256 15.98 -32.70 22.01
C ASP A 256 16.91 -33.21 20.91
N LYS A 257 17.42 -32.31 20.02
CA LYS A 257 18.32 -32.70 18.95
C LYS A 257 19.76 -32.86 19.44
N PRO A 258 20.50 -33.85 18.90
CA PRO A 258 21.90 -34.13 19.36
C PRO A 258 22.88 -33.00 19.02
N GLN A 259 22.53 -32.09 18.11
CA GLN A 259 23.35 -30.94 17.69
C GLN A 259 22.95 -29.65 18.41
N SER A 260 22.05 -29.71 19.40
CA SER A 260 21.58 -28.54 20.14
C SER A 260 22.70 -27.95 21.01
N ASP A 261 22.92 -26.63 20.89
CA ASP A 261 23.85 -25.85 21.72
C ASP A 261 23.14 -24.60 22.27
N PRO A 262 22.38 -24.70 23.35
CA PRO A 262 21.67 -23.57 23.93
C PRO A 262 22.60 -22.44 24.41
N ASP A 263 23.80 -22.80 24.90
CA ASP A 263 24.76 -21.80 25.41
C ASP A 263 25.38 -20.98 24.28
N ARG A 264 25.51 -21.54 23.08
CA ARG A 264 25.87 -20.82 21.89
C ARG A 264 24.82 -19.78 21.55
N VAL A 265 23.54 -20.15 21.54
CA VAL A 265 22.42 -19.24 21.25
C VAL A 265 22.40 -18.06 22.21
N LYS A 266 22.59 -18.31 23.53
CA LYS A 266 22.62 -17.23 24.53
C LYS A 266 23.81 -16.30 24.31
N ARG A 267 24.97 -16.81 23.90
CA ARG A 267 26.14 -15.97 23.55
C ARG A 267 25.91 -15.14 22.27
N GLU A 268 25.24 -15.71 21.26
CA GLU A 268 24.88 -14.97 20.05
C GLU A 268 23.91 -13.83 20.36
N LEU A 269 22.95 -14.02 21.27
CA LEU A 269 22.00 -13.00 21.70
C LEU A 269 22.67 -11.77 22.34
N LEU A 270 23.81 -11.94 23.00
CA LEU A 270 24.59 -10.82 23.56
C LEU A 270 25.02 -9.84 22.48
N SER A 271 25.35 -10.31 21.27
CA SER A 271 25.72 -9.44 20.15
C SER A 271 24.58 -8.55 19.65
N HIS A 272 23.34 -8.89 20.04
CA HIS A 272 22.12 -8.16 19.72
C HIS A 272 21.53 -7.44 20.95
N ASP A 273 22.35 -7.20 22.00
CA ASP A 273 22.01 -6.56 23.26
C ASP A 273 20.88 -7.26 24.04
N VAL A 274 20.60 -8.52 23.81
CA VAL A 274 19.69 -9.34 24.61
C VAL A 274 20.53 -10.10 25.64
N VAL A 275 20.58 -9.57 26.85
CA VAL A 275 21.39 -10.12 27.93
C VAL A 275 20.54 -11.03 28.79
N CYS A 276 20.83 -12.33 28.77
CA CYS A 276 20.11 -13.32 29.57
C CYS A 276 20.52 -13.23 31.06
N GLU A 277 19.63 -13.67 31.97
CA GLU A 277 19.87 -13.65 33.43
C GLU A 277 21.20 -14.35 33.82
N GLU A 278 21.57 -15.43 33.15
CA GLU A 278 22.83 -16.14 33.39
C GLU A 278 24.09 -15.27 33.14
N PHE A 279 23.97 -14.26 32.31
CA PHE A 279 25.02 -13.27 32.03
C PHE A 279 24.83 -11.95 32.76
N GLY A 280 23.90 -11.91 33.77
CA GLY A 280 23.64 -10.75 34.58
C GLY A 280 22.69 -9.72 33.97
N GLY A 281 21.87 -10.12 32.99
CA GLY A 281 20.80 -9.32 32.41
C GLY A 281 19.42 -9.60 33.00
N ASP A 282 18.41 -9.04 32.34
CA ASP A 282 17.00 -9.10 32.79
C ASP A 282 16.14 -10.07 31.96
N VAL A 283 16.72 -10.71 30.91
CA VAL A 283 15.98 -11.57 29.99
C VAL A 283 16.04 -13.02 30.42
N GLN A 284 14.89 -13.61 30.66
CA GLN A 284 14.80 -15.05 30.97
C GLN A 284 15.01 -15.88 29.70
N ALA A 285 15.86 -16.91 29.79
CA ALA A 285 16.14 -17.84 28.71
C ALA A 285 15.85 -19.27 29.15
N LEU A 286 14.88 -19.92 28.54
CA LEU A 286 14.37 -21.22 28.90
C LEU A 286 14.68 -22.24 27.80
N HIS A 287 15.09 -23.43 28.21
CA HIS A 287 15.34 -24.57 27.31
C HIS A 287 14.08 -25.39 27.18
N LEU A 288 13.67 -25.70 25.97
CA LEU A 288 12.47 -26.48 25.74
C LEU A 288 12.55 -27.37 24.49
N SER A 289 11.68 -28.35 24.46
CA SER A 289 11.36 -29.13 23.28
C SER A 289 9.86 -29.12 23.08
N ALA A 290 9.40 -28.25 22.14
CA ALA A 290 7.98 -28.16 21.82
C ALA A 290 7.42 -29.51 21.30
N LEU A 291 8.24 -30.28 20.58
CA LEU A 291 7.83 -31.59 20.05
C LEU A 291 7.60 -32.63 21.13
N LYS A 292 8.43 -32.65 22.19
CA LYS A 292 8.33 -33.62 23.29
C LYS A 292 7.48 -33.07 24.44
N GLY A 293 7.17 -31.80 24.47
CA GLY A 293 6.46 -31.16 25.57
C GLY A 293 7.32 -30.85 26.79
N GLU A 294 8.66 -30.90 26.66
CA GLU A 294 9.61 -30.60 27.74
C GLU A 294 9.82 -29.09 27.89
N GLY A 295 9.89 -28.55 29.11
CA GLY A 295 10.14 -27.13 29.40
C GLY A 295 8.92 -26.20 29.22
N LEU A 296 7.73 -26.74 28.92
CA LEU A 296 6.53 -25.94 28.69
C LEU A 296 5.95 -25.33 29.97
N VAL A 297 6.02 -26.09 31.07
CA VAL A 297 5.52 -25.60 32.38
C VAL A 297 6.37 -24.45 32.86
N GLU A 298 7.68 -24.58 32.78
CA GLU A 298 8.66 -23.55 33.13
C GLU A 298 8.46 -22.26 32.28
N LEU A 299 8.17 -22.42 30.99
CA LEU A 299 7.86 -21.30 30.12
C LEU A 299 6.58 -20.57 30.56
N THR A 300 5.53 -21.33 30.90
CA THR A 300 4.26 -20.72 31.34
C THR A 300 4.40 -20.05 32.71
N GLU A 301 5.15 -20.63 33.62
CA GLU A 301 5.47 -20.04 34.94
C GLU A 301 6.29 -18.75 34.78
N ALA A 302 7.28 -18.72 33.86
CA ALA A 302 8.06 -17.51 33.56
C ALA A 302 7.18 -16.39 33.02
N VAL A 303 6.23 -16.70 32.11
CA VAL A 303 5.27 -15.70 31.59
C VAL A 303 4.39 -15.13 32.71
N VAL A 304 3.88 -16.00 33.61
CA VAL A 304 3.05 -15.56 34.76
C VAL A 304 3.87 -14.70 35.71
N ALA A 305 5.08 -15.13 36.08
CA ALA A 305 5.96 -14.37 36.96
C ALA A 305 6.30 -12.99 36.37
N LEU A 306 6.61 -12.92 35.08
CA LEU A 306 6.87 -11.64 34.42
C LEU A 306 5.61 -10.77 34.36
N ALA A 307 4.43 -11.34 34.12
CA ALA A 307 3.15 -10.63 34.12
C ALA A 307 2.82 -10.03 35.50
N GLU A 308 3.15 -10.72 36.60
CA GLU A 308 3.03 -10.21 37.97
C GLU A 308 3.98 -9.04 38.23
N VAL A 309 5.25 -9.15 37.80
CA VAL A 309 6.24 -8.06 37.93
C VAL A 309 5.80 -6.82 37.14
N LEU A 310 5.19 -7.00 35.98
CA LEU A 310 4.65 -5.90 35.16
C LEU A 310 3.35 -5.31 35.75
N GLU A 311 2.77 -5.93 36.76
CA GLU A 311 1.50 -5.50 37.38
C GLU A 311 0.39 -5.27 36.31
N LEU A 312 0.16 -6.23 35.41
CA LEU A 312 -0.81 -6.10 34.33
C LEU A 312 -2.23 -5.92 34.86
N LYS A 313 -2.74 -4.69 34.76
CA LYS A 313 -4.07 -4.30 35.27
C LYS A 313 -4.87 -3.61 34.15
N ALA A 314 -6.18 -3.78 34.14
CA ALA A 314 -7.11 -3.03 33.29
C ALA A 314 -8.41 -2.74 34.03
N GLU A 315 -9.17 -1.78 33.54
CA GLU A 315 -10.54 -1.51 33.98
C GLU A 315 -11.46 -2.50 33.25
N PRO A 316 -12.13 -3.42 33.95
CA PRO A 316 -13.01 -4.41 33.34
C PRO A 316 -14.37 -3.82 32.96
N ASP A 317 -14.80 -2.76 33.65
CA ASP A 317 -16.09 -2.12 33.46
C ASP A 317 -15.95 -0.85 32.60
N GLY A 318 -17.02 -0.49 31.90
CA GLY A 318 -17.05 0.70 31.03
C GLY A 318 -16.99 0.41 29.53
N ALA A 319 -16.92 1.49 28.76
CA ALA A 319 -16.87 1.38 27.29
C ALA A 319 -15.61 0.65 26.81
N MET A 320 -15.78 -0.22 25.81
CA MET A 320 -14.72 -1.02 25.27
C MET A 320 -13.69 -0.18 24.51
N GLU A 321 -12.42 -0.41 24.75
CA GLU A 321 -11.29 0.03 23.96
C GLU A 321 -10.43 -1.19 23.60
N GLY A 322 -9.97 -1.26 22.37
CA GLY A 322 -9.16 -2.37 21.87
C GLY A 322 -8.51 -2.08 20.53
N THR A 323 -7.95 -3.11 19.92
CA THR A 323 -7.25 -3.01 18.64
C THR A 323 -7.71 -4.11 17.69
N VAL A 324 -7.80 -3.80 16.40
CA VAL A 324 -8.04 -4.80 15.34
C VAL A 324 -6.75 -5.56 15.09
N ILE A 325 -6.75 -6.86 15.35
CA ILE A 325 -5.61 -7.73 15.03
C ILE A 325 -5.64 -8.06 13.55
N GLU A 326 -6.79 -8.53 13.05
CA GLU A 326 -6.97 -8.97 11.70
C GLU A 326 -8.42 -8.76 11.24
N SER A 327 -8.63 -8.61 9.94
CA SER A 327 -9.97 -8.45 9.39
C SER A 327 -10.12 -9.19 8.06
N ARG A 328 -11.32 -9.77 7.86
CA ARG A 328 -11.65 -10.57 6.68
C ARG A 328 -13.11 -10.45 6.31
N ILE A 329 -13.41 -10.86 5.08
CA ILE A 329 -14.79 -10.97 4.59
C ILE A 329 -15.20 -12.44 4.63
N ASP A 330 -16.17 -12.78 5.49
CA ASP A 330 -16.75 -14.12 5.57
C ASP A 330 -18.01 -14.19 4.72
N LYS A 331 -18.19 -15.29 3.97
CA LYS A 331 -19.36 -15.48 3.05
C LYS A 331 -20.70 -15.48 3.76
N GLY A 332 -20.75 -15.96 5.01
CA GLY A 332 -21.99 -16.07 5.78
C GLY A 332 -22.21 -14.93 6.76
N LYS A 333 -21.13 -14.36 7.30
CA LYS A 333 -21.18 -13.38 8.39
C LYS A 333 -20.92 -11.94 7.87
N GLY A 334 -20.44 -11.76 6.63
CA GLY A 334 -20.01 -10.48 6.06
C GLY A 334 -18.63 -10.02 6.59
N PRO A 335 -18.39 -8.72 6.73
CA PRO A 335 -17.14 -8.21 7.31
C PRO A 335 -17.01 -8.65 8.76
N VAL A 336 -15.88 -9.26 9.09
CA VAL A 336 -15.53 -9.78 10.43
C VAL A 336 -14.15 -9.29 10.78
N SER A 337 -13.96 -8.84 12.03
CA SER A 337 -12.64 -8.53 12.56
C SER A 337 -12.33 -9.35 13.80
N THR A 338 -11.07 -9.71 13.99
CA THR A 338 -10.54 -10.20 15.25
C THR A 338 -10.10 -9.00 16.07
N ALA A 339 -10.79 -8.73 17.18
CA ALA A 339 -10.53 -7.61 18.07
C ALA A 339 -9.90 -8.10 19.36
N LEU A 340 -8.81 -7.47 19.79
CA LEU A 340 -8.24 -7.66 21.13
C LEU A 340 -8.79 -6.58 22.06
N VAL A 341 -9.50 -6.97 23.09
CA VAL A 341 -10.02 -6.06 24.10
C VAL A 341 -8.89 -5.66 25.03
N GLN A 342 -8.60 -4.37 25.13
CA GLN A 342 -7.56 -3.84 26.01
C GLN A 342 -8.14 -3.25 27.31
N ARG A 343 -9.32 -2.63 27.24
CA ARG A 343 -9.99 -1.97 28.36
C ARG A 343 -11.50 -2.05 28.21
N GLY A 344 -12.23 -2.13 29.31
CA GLY A 344 -13.69 -2.25 29.33
C GLY A 344 -14.15 -3.66 28.94
N ALA A 345 -15.45 -3.82 28.76
CA ALA A 345 -16.06 -5.09 28.36
C ALA A 345 -16.87 -4.92 27.06
N LEU A 346 -16.51 -5.70 26.05
CA LEU A 346 -17.27 -5.74 24.80
C LEU A 346 -18.55 -6.58 24.99
N ARG A 347 -19.70 -5.99 24.70
CA ARG A 347 -21.01 -6.61 24.85
C ARG A 347 -21.74 -6.69 23.52
N ARG A 348 -22.61 -7.68 23.39
CA ARG A 348 -23.51 -7.77 22.25
C ARG A 348 -24.44 -6.54 22.20
N GLY A 349 -24.55 -5.91 21.02
CA GLY A 349 -25.34 -4.70 20.80
C GLY A 349 -24.53 -3.41 20.93
N ALA A 350 -23.28 -3.44 21.44
CA ALA A 350 -22.39 -2.30 21.49
C ALA A 350 -22.16 -1.70 20.11
N VAL A 351 -21.94 -0.39 20.05
CA VAL A 351 -21.63 0.33 18.82
C VAL A 351 -20.15 0.70 18.85
N LEU A 352 -19.40 0.24 17.87
CA LEU A 352 -17.96 0.38 17.74
C LEU A 352 -17.59 1.26 16.56
N VAL A 353 -16.51 2.01 16.72
CA VAL A 353 -15.88 2.77 15.63
C VAL A 353 -14.43 2.33 15.53
N SER A 354 -13.97 2.04 14.30
CA SER A 354 -12.57 1.77 13.98
C SER A 354 -12.25 2.47 12.66
N GLY A 355 -11.23 3.33 12.67
CA GLY A 355 -10.85 4.10 11.49
C GLY A 355 -12.03 4.78 10.81
N ARG A 356 -12.30 4.39 9.57
CA ARG A 356 -13.36 4.94 8.71
C ARG A 356 -14.64 4.10 8.69
N THR A 357 -14.73 3.08 9.51
CA THR A 357 -15.91 2.20 9.58
C THR A 357 -16.46 2.13 10.99
N TRP A 358 -17.69 1.63 11.10
CA TRP A 358 -18.33 1.39 12.36
C TRP A 358 -19.09 0.07 12.34
N ALA A 359 -19.32 -0.51 13.52
CA ALA A 359 -20.07 -1.72 13.71
C ALA A 359 -21.17 -1.55 14.76
N LYS A 360 -22.28 -2.28 14.56
CA LYS A 360 -23.14 -2.67 15.67
C LYS A 360 -22.92 -4.15 15.92
N VAL A 361 -22.37 -4.50 17.05
CA VAL A 361 -22.03 -5.87 17.38
C VAL A 361 -23.28 -6.75 17.38
N ARG A 362 -23.38 -7.62 16.38
CA ARG A 362 -24.49 -8.58 16.26
C ARG A 362 -24.18 -9.86 16.99
N PHE A 363 -23.02 -10.41 16.72
CA PHE A 363 -22.47 -11.63 17.32
C PHE A 363 -20.99 -11.44 17.57
N MET A 364 -20.52 -12.11 18.62
CA MET A 364 -19.11 -12.28 18.94
C MET A 364 -18.83 -13.77 19.05
N PHE A 365 -17.67 -14.17 18.55
CA PHE A 365 -17.25 -15.56 18.60
C PHE A 365 -15.86 -15.62 19.25
N ASP A 366 -15.58 -16.67 19.98
CA ASP A 366 -14.22 -17.00 20.38
C ASP A 366 -13.45 -17.72 19.26
N GLU A 367 -12.22 -18.12 19.56
CA GLU A 367 -11.36 -18.85 18.61
C GLU A 367 -11.95 -20.19 18.15
N ASN A 368 -12.84 -20.81 18.94
CA ASN A 368 -13.49 -22.09 18.64
C ASN A 368 -14.82 -21.88 17.88
N GLY A 369 -15.19 -20.64 17.58
CA GLY A 369 -16.46 -20.32 16.89
C GLY A 369 -17.68 -20.37 17.81
N THR A 370 -17.48 -20.42 19.15
CA THR A 370 -18.61 -20.38 20.11
C THR A 370 -19.08 -18.93 20.30
N VAL A 371 -20.40 -18.74 20.44
CA VAL A 371 -20.99 -17.43 20.59
C VAL A 371 -20.74 -16.91 22.01
N LEU A 372 -20.20 -15.71 22.11
CA LEU A 372 -19.99 -14.99 23.35
C LEU A 372 -21.01 -13.86 23.50
N ASN A 373 -21.43 -13.61 24.74
CA ASN A 373 -22.30 -12.45 25.07
C ASN A 373 -21.48 -11.27 25.57
N GLU A 374 -20.35 -11.53 26.20
CA GLU A 374 -19.44 -10.52 26.78
C GLU A 374 -17.99 -10.99 26.68
N ALA A 375 -17.08 -10.05 26.46
CA ALA A 375 -15.63 -10.26 26.43
C ALA A 375 -14.92 -9.14 27.21
N GLY A 376 -14.18 -9.51 28.24
CA GLY A 376 -13.38 -8.60 29.07
C GLY A 376 -11.99 -8.33 28.50
N PRO A 377 -11.17 -7.57 29.26
CA PRO A 377 -9.80 -7.23 28.87
C PRO A 377 -8.92 -8.46 28.60
N SER A 378 -7.93 -8.29 27.74
CA SER A 378 -6.99 -9.31 27.25
C SER A 378 -7.62 -10.45 26.43
N ARG A 379 -8.89 -10.39 26.11
CA ARG A 379 -9.56 -11.43 25.31
C ARG A 379 -9.61 -11.05 23.83
N ALA A 380 -9.19 -11.95 22.97
CA ALA A 380 -9.36 -11.85 21.53
C ALA A 380 -10.73 -12.40 21.13
N VAL A 381 -11.49 -11.67 20.33
CA VAL A 381 -12.84 -12.06 19.89
C VAL A 381 -13.07 -11.69 18.44
N GLN A 382 -13.78 -12.56 17.72
CA GLN A 382 -14.25 -12.25 16.37
C GLN A 382 -15.55 -11.45 16.46
N VAL A 383 -15.54 -10.23 15.92
CA VAL A 383 -16.66 -9.28 15.93
C VAL A 383 -17.35 -9.26 14.58
N CYS A 384 -18.67 -9.52 14.57
CA CYS A 384 -19.52 -9.43 13.40
C CYS A 384 -20.51 -8.27 13.51
N GLY A 385 -20.75 -7.60 12.40
CA GLY A 385 -21.72 -6.49 12.32
C GLY A 385 -21.10 -5.19 11.83
N TRP A 386 -19.90 -5.24 11.31
CA TRP A 386 -19.25 -4.13 10.63
C TRP A 386 -20.01 -3.72 9.37
N ARG A 387 -20.01 -2.43 9.08
CA ARG A 387 -20.60 -1.88 7.83
C ARG A 387 -19.65 -2.02 6.66
N ASP A 388 -18.38 -1.82 6.93
CA ASP A 388 -17.28 -1.99 6.00
C ASP A 388 -16.13 -2.67 6.75
N LEU A 389 -15.10 -3.12 6.07
CA LEU A 389 -13.99 -3.82 6.70
C LEU A 389 -13.10 -2.82 7.46
N PRO A 390 -12.85 -2.99 8.76
CA PRO A 390 -11.88 -2.17 9.48
C PRO A 390 -10.46 -2.54 9.05
N SER A 391 -9.54 -1.59 9.06
CA SER A 391 -8.14 -1.89 8.76
C SER A 391 -7.47 -2.55 9.96
N ALA A 392 -6.63 -3.54 9.69
CA ALA A 392 -5.88 -4.22 10.73
C ALA A 392 -4.87 -3.27 11.40
N GLY A 393 -4.77 -3.34 12.74
CA GLY A 393 -3.93 -2.44 13.55
C GLY A 393 -4.61 -1.14 14.00
N GLU A 394 -5.85 -0.86 13.56
CA GLU A 394 -6.60 0.31 14.03
C GLU A 394 -7.21 0.11 15.41
N ASP A 395 -7.37 1.24 16.13
CA ASP A 395 -8.07 1.26 17.41
C ASP A 395 -9.56 1.03 17.23
N ILE A 396 -10.14 0.24 18.13
CA ILE A 396 -11.58 0.04 18.27
C ILE A 396 -12.05 0.79 19.49
N LEU A 397 -13.01 1.69 19.31
CA LEU A 397 -13.57 2.48 20.40
C LEU A 397 -15.09 2.31 20.43
N GLU A 398 -15.64 2.03 21.60
CA GLU A 398 -17.08 1.98 21.83
C GLU A 398 -17.65 3.39 21.95
N VAL A 399 -18.80 3.61 21.31
CA VAL A 399 -19.53 4.87 21.32
C VAL A 399 -20.97 4.68 21.78
N GLU A 400 -21.57 5.73 22.34
CA GLU A 400 -22.90 5.69 22.97
C GLU A 400 -24.03 5.35 22.01
N SER A 401 -23.93 5.72 20.73
CA SER A 401 -25.00 5.55 19.76
C SER A 401 -24.52 5.39 18.32
N GLU A 402 -25.35 4.75 17.48
CA GLU A 402 -25.12 4.63 16.05
C GLU A 402 -25.02 6.00 15.35
N GLN A 403 -25.78 7.00 15.83
CA GLN A 403 -25.72 8.35 15.28
C GLN A 403 -24.34 8.96 15.51
N ARG A 404 -23.82 8.81 16.73
CA ARG A 404 -22.48 9.27 17.07
C ARG A 404 -21.40 8.58 16.25
N ALA A 405 -21.52 7.26 16.05
CA ALA A 405 -20.61 6.49 15.20
C ALA A 405 -20.58 7.02 13.75
N ARG A 406 -21.75 7.29 13.17
CA ARG A 406 -21.84 7.86 11.81
C ARG A 406 -21.23 9.26 11.72
N GLU A 407 -21.46 10.11 12.71
CA GLU A 407 -20.87 11.46 12.78
C GLU A 407 -19.34 11.39 12.80
N VAL A 408 -18.76 10.50 13.62
CA VAL A 408 -17.30 10.31 13.74
C VAL A 408 -16.73 9.78 12.43
N VAL A 409 -17.33 8.75 11.85
CA VAL A 409 -16.86 8.17 10.58
C VAL A 409 -16.94 9.21 9.45
N SER A 410 -18.04 9.94 9.34
CA SER A 410 -18.19 11.01 8.34
C SER A 410 -17.15 12.11 8.52
N TYR A 411 -16.84 12.46 9.76
CA TYR A 411 -15.81 13.45 10.07
C TYR A 411 -14.42 12.96 9.65
N ARG A 412 -14.06 11.70 9.98
CA ARG A 412 -12.76 11.10 9.60
C ARG A 412 -12.64 10.98 8.08
N GLN A 413 -13.70 10.54 7.40
CA GLN A 413 -13.72 10.47 5.92
C GLN A 413 -13.51 11.85 5.29
N HIS A 414 -14.15 12.89 5.82
CA HIS A 414 -13.98 14.25 5.32
C HIS A 414 -12.56 14.78 5.55
N LEU A 415 -11.97 14.47 6.69
CA LEU A 415 -10.60 14.88 7.03
C LEU A 415 -9.57 14.24 6.08
N ASP A 416 -9.75 12.95 5.79
CA ASP A 416 -8.93 12.23 4.82
C ASP A 416 -9.10 12.77 3.39
N GLU A 417 -10.33 13.10 3.00
CA GLU A 417 -10.59 13.72 1.70
C GLU A 417 -9.90 15.08 1.60
N GLN A 418 -9.95 15.89 2.66
CA GLN A 418 -9.24 17.16 2.70
C GLN A 418 -7.71 16.98 2.62
N GLN A 419 -7.15 15.99 3.34
CA GLN A 419 -5.71 15.70 3.27
C GLN A 419 -5.31 15.27 1.86
N ARG A 420 -6.08 14.37 1.25
CA ARG A 420 -5.83 13.91 -0.13
C ARG A 420 -5.91 15.05 -1.13
N LEU A 421 -6.93 15.89 -1.04
CA LEU A 421 -7.05 17.08 -1.91
C LEU A 421 -5.88 18.04 -1.70
N GLY A 422 -5.40 18.20 -0.46
CA GLY A 422 -4.22 19.00 -0.15
C GLY A 422 -2.92 18.45 -0.76
N GLU A 423 -2.75 17.13 -0.76
CA GLU A 423 -1.62 16.45 -1.40
C GLU A 423 -1.70 16.54 -2.93
N GLU A 424 -2.88 16.32 -3.50
CA GLU A 424 -3.12 16.49 -4.94
C GLU A 424 -2.84 17.94 -5.39
N GLN A 425 -3.25 18.93 -4.60
CA GLN A 425 -2.93 20.34 -4.90
C GLN A 425 -1.43 20.62 -4.87
N LYS A 426 -0.69 20.03 -3.90
CA LYS A 426 0.78 20.17 -3.84
C LYS A 426 1.47 19.55 -5.05
N THR A 427 1.03 18.35 -5.47
CA THR A 427 1.58 17.70 -6.67
C THR A 427 1.26 18.45 -7.94
N ILE A 428 0.04 18.99 -8.09
CA ILE A 428 -0.34 19.84 -9.21
C ILE A 428 0.48 21.13 -9.22
N ALA A 429 0.67 21.77 -8.06
CA ALA A 429 1.48 22.98 -7.94
C ALA A 429 2.96 22.72 -8.30
N ALA A 430 3.54 21.60 -7.83
CA ALA A 430 4.90 21.20 -8.16
C ALA A 430 5.06 20.94 -9.67
N ASN A 431 4.12 20.25 -10.29
CA ASN A 431 4.12 20.00 -11.73
C ASN A 431 3.97 21.30 -12.54
N GLN A 432 3.12 22.22 -12.10
CA GLN A 432 2.98 23.54 -12.71
C GLN A 432 4.26 24.36 -12.59
N GLU A 433 4.91 24.34 -11.43
CA GLU A 433 6.18 25.02 -11.23
C GLU A 433 7.29 24.44 -12.11
N ALA A 434 7.39 23.11 -12.20
CA ALA A 434 8.32 22.44 -13.08
C ALA A 434 8.08 22.82 -14.56
N HIS A 435 6.84 22.83 -15.00
CA HIS A 435 6.45 23.24 -16.35
C HIS A 435 6.79 24.72 -16.61
N LEU A 436 6.50 25.61 -15.66
CA LEU A 436 6.86 27.04 -15.76
C LEU A 436 8.38 27.24 -15.80
N ARG A 437 9.13 26.44 -15.04
CA ARG A 437 10.60 26.44 -15.05
C ARG A 437 11.14 26.03 -16.42
N GLN A 438 10.64 24.94 -16.99
CA GLN A 438 10.98 24.51 -18.35
C GLN A 438 10.63 25.58 -19.39
N TYR A 439 9.45 26.16 -19.31
CA TYR A 439 9.03 27.23 -20.21
C TYR A 439 9.95 28.46 -20.12
N ARG A 440 10.35 28.85 -18.89
CA ARG A 440 11.31 29.96 -18.70
C ARG A 440 12.68 29.65 -19.31
N LEU A 441 13.19 28.42 -19.17
CA LEU A 441 14.44 27.96 -19.78
C LEU A 441 14.35 28.00 -21.31
N GLN A 442 13.30 27.41 -21.90
CA GLN A 442 13.06 27.43 -23.35
C GLN A 442 12.96 28.86 -23.88
N ARG A 443 12.32 29.76 -23.14
CA ARG A 443 12.21 31.18 -23.50
C ARG A 443 13.56 31.91 -23.40
N ALA A 444 14.41 31.53 -22.44
CA ALA A 444 15.74 32.11 -22.29
C ALA A 444 16.68 31.67 -23.44
N GLU A 445 16.62 30.38 -23.86
CA GLU A 445 17.34 29.85 -25.02
C GLU A 445 17.04 30.64 -26.30
N LEU A 446 15.78 31.02 -26.47
CA LEU A 446 15.31 31.77 -27.64
C LEU A 446 15.41 33.27 -27.49
N ALA A 447 16.08 33.80 -26.45
CA ALA A 447 16.15 35.21 -26.14
C ALA A 447 16.80 36.04 -27.25
N HIS A 448 17.70 35.44 -28.04
CA HIS A 448 18.40 36.08 -29.16
C HIS A 448 17.52 36.30 -30.39
N LEU A 449 16.33 35.68 -30.49
CA LEU A 449 15.43 35.83 -31.64
C LEU A 449 14.46 36.98 -31.47
N SER A 450 13.95 37.55 -32.61
CA SER A 450 12.90 38.55 -32.57
C SER A 450 11.60 38.00 -32.01
N TRP A 451 10.70 38.88 -31.49
CA TRP A 451 9.44 38.43 -30.84
C TRP A 451 8.59 37.51 -31.73
N ARG A 452 8.50 37.81 -33.05
CA ARG A 452 7.72 36.97 -34.01
C ARG A 452 8.36 35.59 -34.22
N GLN A 453 9.66 35.56 -34.41
CA GLN A 453 10.42 34.30 -34.57
C GLN A 453 10.38 33.46 -33.30
N ARG A 454 10.49 34.06 -32.13
CA ARG A 454 10.38 33.46 -30.83
C ARG A 454 9.02 32.77 -30.61
N LYS A 455 7.93 33.48 -30.96
CA LYS A 455 6.56 32.96 -30.86
C LYS A 455 6.35 31.78 -31.81
N SER A 456 6.87 31.85 -33.04
CA SER A 456 6.80 30.78 -34.03
C SER A 456 7.62 29.58 -33.61
N ALA A 457 8.86 29.76 -33.13
CA ALA A 457 9.73 28.68 -32.64
C ALA A 457 9.16 27.96 -31.43
N LEU A 458 8.62 28.72 -30.44
CA LEU A 458 7.91 28.14 -29.28
C LEU A 458 6.66 27.39 -29.69
N TYR A 459 5.89 27.89 -30.65
CA TYR A 459 4.70 27.21 -31.16
C TYR A 459 5.06 25.89 -31.86
N HIS A 460 6.11 25.88 -32.69
CA HIS A 460 6.55 24.64 -33.37
C HIS A 460 7.17 23.64 -32.40
N LYS A 461 7.96 24.11 -31.41
CA LYS A 461 8.57 23.24 -30.39
C LYS A 461 7.52 22.64 -29.43
N ASN A 462 6.44 23.37 -29.17
CA ASN A 462 5.37 22.97 -28.25
C ASN A 462 4.08 22.52 -28.98
N LYS A 463 4.11 22.34 -30.29
CA LYS A 463 2.94 21.92 -31.08
C LYS A 463 2.34 20.61 -30.59
N GLU A 464 3.18 19.71 -30.14
CA GLU A 464 2.79 18.43 -29.52
C GLU A 464 2.16 18.61 -28.13
N VAL A 465 2.61 19.61 -27.36
CA VAL A 465 2.11 19.94 -26.03
C VAL A 465 0.77 20.70 -26.09
N PHE A 466 0.54 21.49 -27.14
CA PHE A 466 -0.70 22.23 -27.38
C PHE A 466 -1.74 21.48 -28.20
N ALA A 467 -1.46 20.25 -28.62
CA ALA A 467 -2.49 19.36 -29.12
C ALA A 467 -3.57 19.22 -28.04
N THR A 468 -4.77 19.67 -28.33
CA THR A 468 -5.93 19.82 -27.41
C THR A 468 -6.52 18.48 -26.92
N ARG A 469 -5.92 17.38 -27.29
CA ARG A 469 -6.07 16.08 -26.63
C ARG A 469 -4.78 15.78 -25.88
N PRO A 470 -4.84 15.37 -24.59
CA PRO A 470 -3.73 14.62 -24.05
C PRO A 470 -3.44 13.53 -25.09
N PRO A 471 -2.19 13.32 -25.50
CA PRO A 471 -1.89 12.18 -26.36
C PRO A 471 -2.59 11.01 -25.70
N GLU A 472 -3.54 10.36 -26.38
CA GLU A 472 -3.83 8.97 -26.11
C GLU A 472 -2.44 8.44 -25.98
N ARG A 473 -2.02 8.02 -24.77
CA ARG A 473 -0.69 7.45 -24.53
C ARG A 473 -0.52 6.47 -25.68
N ASP A 474 0.38 6.82 -26.60
CA ASP A 474 0.66 5.95 -27.73
C ASP A 474 1.00 4.62 -27.11
N THR A 475 0.09 3.68 -27.22
CA THR A 475 0.26 2.28 -26.85
C THR A 475 1.41 1.62 -27.62
N ASP A 476 2.07 2.38 -28.48
CA ASP A 476 3.18 1.95 -29.34
C ASP A 476 4.58 2.22 -28.76
N GLN A 477 4.72 2.86 -27.60
CA GLN A 477 5.98 2.79 -26.87
C GLN A 477 5.96 1.53 -26.00
N SER A 478 6.48 0.52 -26.58
CA SER A 478 6.57 -0.88 -26.20
C SER A 478 7.51 -1.16 -25.02
N SER A 479 7.38 -0.44 -23.92
CA SER A 479 7.89 -0.97 -22.66
C SER A 479 6.97 -2.14 -22.26
N PRO A 480 7.52 -3.31 -22.00
CA PRO A 480 6.73 -4.43 -21.53
C PRO A 480 6.02 -4.02 -20.24
N ARG A 481 4.72 -4.28 -20.16
CA ARG A 481 3.89 -3.90 -19.03
C ARG A 481 3.11 -5.09 -18.51
N LEU A 482 3.08 -5.25 -17.21
CA LEU A 482 2.25 -6.22 -16.51
C LEU A 482 1.26 -5.49 -15.59
N SER A 483 -0.02 -5.61 -15.90
CA SER A 483 -1.10 -5.07 -15.06
C SER A 483 -1.67 -6.18 -14.20
N VAL A 484 -1.81 -5.95 -12.88
CA VAL A 484 -2.24 -6.96 -11.92
C VAL A 484 -3.40 -6.48 -11.05
N VAL A 485 -4.30 -7.41 -10.72
CA VAL A 485 -5.35 -7.25 -9.70
C VAL A 485 -5.04 -8.23 -8.59
N ILE A 486 -4.97 -7.78 -7.33
CA ILE A 486 -4.64 -8.60 -6.18
C ILE A 486 -5.84 -8.77 -5.27
N LYS A 487 -6.12 -10.04 -4.91
CA LYS A 487 -7.12 -10.40 -3.91
C LYS A 487 -6.51 -11.28 -2.83
N GLY A 488 -6.75 -10.91 -1.58
CA GLY A 488 -6.34 -11.70 -0.41
C GLY A 488 -7.53 -12.04 0.47
N ASP A 489 -7.39 -13.07 1.30
CA ASP A 489 -8.41 -13.50 2.24
C ASP A 489 -8.56 -12.54 3.42
N VAL A 490 -7.44 -12.00 3.93
CA VAL A 490 -7.40 -11.06 5.06
C VAL A 490 -6.66 -9.77 4.69
N ASP A 491 -6.92 -8.69 5.43
CA ASP A 491 -6.31 -7.38 5.19
C ASP A 491 -4.78 -7.40 5.36
N GLY A 492 -4.27 -8.17 6.34
CA GLY A 492 -2.84 -8.34 6.57
C GLY A 492 -2.10 -9.04 5.42
N SER A 493 -2.73 -10.03 4.77
CA SER A 493 -2.16 -10.69 3.58
C SER A 493 -2.07 -9.73 2.40
N VAL A 494 -3.10 -8.92 2.18
CA VAL A 494 -3.09 -7.89 1.12
C VAL A 494 -2.01 -6.84 1.39
N GLU A 495 -1.90 -6.37 2.64
CA GLU A 495 -0.84 -5.44 3.05
C GLU A 495 0.57 -6.01 2.78
N THR A 496 0.78 -7.28 3.11
CA THR A 496 2.07 -7.95 2.85
C THR A 496 2.38 -8.03 1.36
N LEU A 497 1.41 -8.41 0.53
CA LEU A 497 1.59 -8.46 -0.93
C LEU A 497 1.88 -7.08 -1.51
N LEU A 498 1.22 -6.03 -1.01
CA LEU A 498 1.51 -4.65 -1.42
C LEU A 498 2.94 -4.24 -1.05
N ASN A 499 3.41 -4.58 0.15
CA ASN A 499 4.79 -4.29 0.57
C ASN A 499 5.82 -5.03 -0.31
N VAL A 500 5.53 -6.26 -0.72
CA VAL A 500 6.37 -7.01 -1.67
C VAL A 500 6.40 -6.33 -3.03
N LEU A 501 5.25 -5.87 -3.55
CA LEU A 501 5.19 -5.13 -4.82
C LEU A 501 5.88 -3.75 -4.74
N ASP A 502 5.78 -3.06 -3.61
CA ASP A 502 6.45 -1.78 -3.39
C ASP A 502 7.99 -1.91 -3.41
N SER A 503 8.51 -3.11 -3.16
CA SER A 503 9.95 -3.42 -3.28
C SER A 503 10.40 -3.66 -4.72
N TYR A 504 9.48 -3.58 -5.72
CA TYR A 504 9.82 -3.79 -7.11
C TYR A 504 10.65 -2.62 -7.65
N ASP A 505 11.89 -2.91 -8.01
CA ASP A 505 12.91 -1.94 -8.46
C ASP A 505 13.20 -1.99 -9.96
N ALA A 506 12.67 -3.00 -10.68
CA ALA A 506 12.95 -3.23 -12.10
C ALA A 506 11.91 -2.56 -13.04
N GLN A 507 11.40 -1.39 -12.68
CA GLN A 507 10.42 -0.62 -13.48
C GLN A 507 10.94 -0.26 -14.88
N ASP A 508 12.26 -0.10 -15.02
CA ASP A 508 12.91 0.19 -16.31
C ASP A 508 12.89 -1.01 -17.26
N GLN A 509 12.82 -2.24 -16.73
CA GLN A 509 12.77 -3.48 -17.52
C GLN A 509 11.35 -3.84 -17.92
N CYS A 510 10.44 -3.85 -16.97
CA CYS A 510 9.02 -4.11 -17.17
C CYS A 510 8.20 -3.25 -16.22
N GLU A 511 7.25 -2.47 -16.72
CA GLU A 511 6.36 -1.66 -15.90
C GLU A 511 5.34 -2.56 -15.20
N LEU A 512 5.40 -2.61 -13.86
CA LEU A 512 4.41 -3.31 -13.04
C LEU A 512 3.34 -2.33 -12.59
N ASP A 513 2.09 -2.57 -13.01
CA ASP A 513 0.95 -1.70 -12.71
C ASP A 513 -0.09 -2.44 -11.86
N LEU A 514 -0.31 -1.95 -10.63
CA LEU A 514 -1.33 -2.47 -9.74
C LEU A 514 -2.66 -1.75 -10.00
N ILE A 515 -3.61 -2.41 -10.69
CA ILE A 515 -4.91 -1.85 -11.05
C ILE A 515 -5.82 -1.75 -9.84
N HIS A 516 -5.95 -2.84 -9.10
CA HIS A 516 -6.85 -2.95 -7.96
C HIS A 516 -6.38 -4.00 -6.96
N PHE A 517 -6.67 -3.75 -5.70
CA PHE A 517 -6.46 -4.73 -4.62
C PHE A 517 -7.65 -4.73 -3.65
N GLY A 518 -7.81 -5.82 -2.92
CA GLY A 518 -8.86 -5.91 -1.90
C GLY A 518 -8.93 -7.27 -1.23
N THR A 519 -9.71 -7.33 -0.16
CA THR A 519 -9.96 -8.55 0.60
C THR A 519 -11.20 -9.28 0.11
N GLY A 520 -11.21 -10.60 0.31
CA GLY A 520 -12.31 -11.50 -0.04
C GLY A 520 -12.18 -12.15 -1.42
N ASP A 521 -13.19 -12.94 -1.78
CA ASP A 521 -13.20 -13.71 -3.03
C ASP A 521 -13.15 -12.85 -4.28
N VAL A 522 -12.63 -13.42 -5.37
CA VAL A 522 -12.59 -12.75 -6.68
C VAL A 522 -14.02 -12.57 -7.20
N SER A 523 -14.36 -11.34 -7.59
CA SER A 523 -15.66 -10.94 -8.13
C SER A 523 -15.64 -10.78 -9.65
N GLU A 524 -16.80 -10.69 -10.26
CA GLU A 524 -16.91 -10.38 -11.70
C GLU A 524 -16.38 -8.99 -12.05
N THR A 525 -16.46 -8.05 -11.11
CA THR A 525 -15.92 -6.69 -11.29
C THR A 525 -14.40 -6.71 -11.39
N ASP A 526 -13.71 -7.56 -10.60
CA ASP A 526 -12.25 -7.70 -10.64
C ASP A 526 -11.80 -8.27 -11.99
N VAL A 527 -12.51 -9.28 -12.50
CA VAL A 527 -12.26 -9.84 -13.85
C VAL A 527 -12.51 -8.82 -14.96
N ASN A 528 -13.54 -7.98 -14.81
CA ASN A 528 -13.84 -6.92 -15.77
C ASN A 528 -12.74 -5.85 -15.79
N LEU A 529 -12.24 -5.46 -14.61
CA LEU A 529 -11.12 -4.53 -14.48
C LEU A 529 -9.85 -5.11 -15.11
N ALA A 530 -9.48 -6.34 -14.77
CA ALA A 530 -8.33 -7.00 -15.35
C ALA A 530 -8.42 -7.09 -16.89
N HIS A 531 -9.61 -7.42 -17.43
CA HIS A 531 -9.84 -7.45 -18.87
C HIS A 531 -9.62 -6.07 -19.54
N THR A 532 -10.11 -4.98 -18.91
CA THR A 532 -10.01 -3.62 -19.46
C THR A 532 -8.55 -3.19 -19.61
N PHE A 533 -7.68 -3.61 -18.70
CA PHE A 533 -6.25 -3.29 -18.70
C PHE A 533 -5.36 -4.41 -19.24
N SER A 534 -5.95 -5.47 -19.81
CA SER A 534 -5.22 -6.66 -20.31
C SER A 534 -4.31 -7.28 -19.25
N GLY A 535 -4.76 -7.28 -18.00
CA GLY A 535 -4.01 -7.73 -16.83
C GLY A 535 -4.42 -9.11 -16.35
N SER A 536 -3.68 -9.59 -15.32
CA SER A 536 -3.89 -10.88 -14.63
C SER A 536 -4.52 -10.66 -13.25
N VAL A 537 -5.30 -11.64 -12.76
CA VAL A 537 -5.85 -11.62 -11.39
C VAL A 537 -5.09 -12.62 -10.53
N TYR A 538 -4.43 -12.12 -9.49
CA TYR A 538 -3.74 -12.91 -8.48
C TYR A 538 -4.60 -13.02 -7.21
N GLY A 539 -4.91 -14.24 -6.82
CA GLY A 539 -5.66 -14.54 -5.60
C GLY A 539 -4.79 -15.28 -4.58
N PHE A 540 -4.70 -14.72 -3.37
CA PHE A 540 -4.00 -15.33 -2.26
C PHE A 540 -5.00 -15.90 -1.25
N ASN A 541 -5.00 -17.23 -1.10
CA ASN A 541 -5.89 -18.00 -0.20
C ASN A 541 -7.38 -17.67 -0.38
N VAL A 542 -7.80 -17.29 -1.58
CA VAL A 542 -9.18 -16.93 -1.94
C VAL A 542 -9.78 -17.95 -2.89
N SER A 543 -11.11 -18.02 -2.90
CA SER A 543 -11.84 -18.89 -3.82
C SER A 543 -12.48 -18.11 -4.95
N VAL A 544 -12.73 -18.80 -6.06
CA VAL A 544 -13.40 -18.22 -7.23
C VAL A 544 -14.66 -19.04 -7.53
N SER A 545 -15.81 -18.37 -7.64
CA SER A 545 -17.06 -19.03 -7.98
C SER A 545 -17.02 -19.54 -9.43
N ARG A 546 -17.78 -20.60 -9.74
CA ARG A 546 -17.86 -21.18 -11.10
C ARG A 546 -18.34 -20.14 -12.14
N SER A 547 -19.24 -19.24 -11.75
CA SER A 547 -19.73 -18.16 -12.62
C SER A 547 -18.59 -17.21 -13.01
N VAL A 548 -17.78 -16.79 -12.05
CA VAL A 548 -16.62 -15.88 -12.27
C VAL A 548 -15.54 -16.56 -13.10
N GLN A 549 -15.28 -17.87 -12.88
CA GLN A 549 -14.35 -18.64 -13.71
C GLN A 549 -14.78 -18.68 -15.18
N GLN A 550 -16.10 -18.89 -15.43
CA GLN A 550 -16.63 -18.87 -16.81
C GLN A 550 -16.51 -17.48 -17.46
N VAL A 551 -16.73 -16.40 -16.70
CA VAL A 551 -16.53 -15.03 -17.21
C VAL A 551 -15.07 -14.76 -17.53
N ALA A 552 -14.15 -15.18 -16.68
CA ALA A 552 -12.72 -15.04 -16.91
C ALA A 552 -12.26 -15.80 -18.16
N LEU A 553 -12.71 -17.05 -18.34
CA LEU A 553 -12.43 -17.83 -19.54
C LEU A 553 -12.98 -17.17 -20.82
N LYS A 554 -14.21 -16.64 -20.78
CA LYS A 554 -14.78 -15.93 -21.93
C LYS A 554 -14.03 -14.66 -22.30
N LYS A 555 -13.39 -14.02 -21.33
CA LYS A 555 -12.63 -12.76 -21.50
C LYS A 555 -11.13 -12.97 -21.64
N ASN A 556 -10.67 -14.23 -21.62
CA ASN A 556 -9.24 -14.58 -21.64
C ASN A 556 -8.42 -13.88 -20.56
N VAL A 557 -8.98 -13.73 -19.34
CA VAL A 557 -8.28 -13.16 -18.19
C VAL A 557 -7.65 -14.30 -17.39
N PRO A 558 -6.30 -14.29 -17.19
CA PRO A 558 -5.63 -15.28 -16.37
C PRO A 558 -6.06 -15.14 -14.90
N LEU A 559 -6.46 -16.25 -14.28
CA LEU A 559 -6.75 -16.35 -12.84
C LEU A 559 -5.69 -17.23 -12.20
N LYS A 560 -4.87 -16.66 -11.35
CA LYS A 560 -3.76 -17.32 -10.66
C LYS A 560 -4.05 -17.34 -9.17
N LEU A 561 -4.29 -18.54 -8.63
CA LEU A 561 -4.73 -18.74 -7.24
C LEU A 561 -3.66 -19.53 -6.49
N HIS A 562 -3.17 -18.94 -5.42
CA HIS A 562 -2.14 -19.53 -4.57
C HIS A 562 -2.55 -19.51 -3.11
N SER A 563 -2.18 -20.56 -2.38
CA SER A 563 -2.33 -20.65 -0.93
C SER A 563 -1.01 -20.41 -0.17
N VAL A 564 0.11 -20.28 -0.91
CA VAL A 564 1.45 -20.04 -0.35
C VAL A 564 2.06 -18.83 -1.05
N ILE A 565 2.52 -17.85 -0.27
CA ILE A 565 3.02 -16.57 -0.80
C ILE A 565 4.25 -16.74 -1.72
N TYR A 566 5.13 -17.70 -1.42
CA TYR A 566 6.30 -17.99 -2.25
C TYR A 566 5.94 -18.30 -3.70
N LYS A 567 4.95 -19.17 -3.89
CA LYS A 567 4.49 -19.59 -5.23
C LYS A 567 3.85 -18.44 -6.00
N LEU A 568 3.15 -17.54 -5.28
CA LEU A 568 2.54 -16.37 -5.91
C LEU A 568 3.62 -15.43 -6.44
N VAL A 569 4.64 -15.13 -5.63
CA VAL A 569 5.74 -14.24 -6.01
C VAL A 569 6.60 -14.85 -7.11
N GLU A 570 6.87 -16.16 -7.04
CA GLU A 570 7.62 -16.88 -8.08
C GLU A 570 6.89 -16.84 -9.44
N GLU A 571 5.57 -17.09 -9.45
CA GLU A 571 4.78 -17.01 -10.68
C GLU A 571 4.70 -15.57 -11.21
N LEU A 572 4.63 -14.57 -10.32
CA LEU A 572 4.68 -13.17 -10.73
C LEU A 572 6.03 -12.81 -11.38
N LYS A 573 7.15 -13.29 -10.82
CA LYS A 573 8.50 -13.11 -11.40
C LYS A 573 8.61 -13.80 -12.76
N GLN A 574 8.03 -14.99 -12.90
CA GLN A 574 7.98 -15.69 -14.16
C GLN A 574 7.19 -14.90 -15.21
N GLU A 575 5.99 -14.40 -14.88
CA GLU A 575 5.18 -13.61 -15.81
C GLU A 575 5.86 -12.29 -16.21
N LEU A 576 6.56 -11.63 -15.27
CA LEU A 576 7.39 -10.47 -15.58
C LEU A 576 8.51 -10.84 -16.56
N SER A 577 9.19 -11.96 -16.34
CA SER A 577 10.26 -12.45 -17.22
C SER A 577 9.76 -12.81 -18.62
N GLU A 578 8.57 -13.42 -18.72
CA GLU A 578 7.94 -13.77 -20.00
C GLU A 578 7.55 -12.52 -20.84
N LYS A 579 7.31 -11.38 -20.18
CA LYS A 579 7.03 -10.10 -20.86
C LYS A 579 8.28 -9.43 -21.41
N LEU A 580 9.47 -9.77 -20.90
CA LEU A 580 10.72 -9.18 -21.36
C LEU A 580 11.06 -9.65 -22.78
N PRO A 581 11.62 -8.77 -23.64
CA PRO A 581 12.10 -9.18 -24.94
C PRO A 581 13.25 -10.19 -24.77
N SER A 582 13.27 -11.23 -25.58
CA SER A 582 14.38 -12.19 -25.59
C SER A 582 15.66 -11.50 -26.05
N GLU A 583 16.76 -11.78 -25.38
CA GLU A 583 18.08 -11.31 -25.77
C GLU A 583 18.71 -12.26 -26.78
N THR A 584 19.21 -11.70 -27.85
CA THR A 584 19.90 -12.49 -28.86
C THR A 584 21.38 -12.58 -28.48
N ILE A 585 21.80 -13.72 -27.95
CA ILE A 585 23.21 -13.99 -27.65
C ILE A 585 23.86 -14.63 -28.90
N GLN A 586 24.95 -14.01 -29.37
CA GLN A 586 25.74 -14.55 -30.50
C GLN A 586 26.82 -15.46 -29.92
N THR A 587 26.66 -16.76 -30.19
CA THR A 587 27.63 -17.78 -29.77
C THR A 587 28.55 -18.10 -30.93
N VAL A 588 29.87 -17.86 -30.80
CA VAL A 588 30.84 -18.19 -31.83
C VAL A 588 31.09 -19.71 -31.88
N LEU A 589 30.71 -20.35 -32.98
CA LEU A 589 30.86 -21.78 -33.21
C LEU A 589 32.22 -22.14 -33.82
N GLY A 590 32.81 -21.23 -34.59
CA GLY A 590 34.10 -21.46 -35.23
C GLY A 590 34.76 -20.18 -35.74
N GLU A 591 36.08 -20.24 -35.85
CA GLU A 591 36.91 -19.15 -36.34
C GLU A 591 37.88 -19.67 -37.41
N ALA A 592 38.05 -18.89 -38.48
CA ALA A 592 38.99 -19.17 -39.52
C ALA A 592 39.79 -17.93 -39.92
N GLY A 593 41.08 -18.07 -40.12
CA GLY A 593 41.94 -16.99 -40.60
C GLY A 593 42.03 -17.02 -42.14
N VAL A 594 41.94 -15.84 -42.75
CA VAL A 594 42.11 -15.68 -44.22
C VAL A 594 43.62 -15.75 -44.54
N LEU A 595 43.99 -16.74 -45.33
CA LEU A 595 45.37 -16.96 -45.78
C LEU A 595 45.66 -16.30 -47.12
N ALA A 596 44.74 -16.42 -48.07
CA ALA A 596 44.88 -15.87 -49.42
C ALA A 596 43.50 -15.51 -50.00
N VAL A 597 43.48 -14.60 -50.94
CA VAL A 597 42.25 -14.19 -51.66
C VAL A 597 42.36 -14.55 -53.12
N PHE A 598 41.34 -15.20 -53.66
CA PHE A 598 41.30 -15.65 -55.05
C PHE A 598 40.11 -14.99 -55.76
N GLU A 599 40.30 -14.55 -56.99
CA GLU A 599 39.21 -14.12 -57.84
C GLU A 599 38.73 -15.33 -58.75
N VAL A 600 37.49 -15.72 -58.44
CA VAL A 600 36.87 -16.82 -59.21
C VAL A 600 35.79 -16.25 -60.17
N SER A 601 35.87 -16.61 -61.44
CA SER A 601 34.87 -16.19 -62.41
C SER A 601 33.64 -17.08 -62.35
N VAL A 602 32.54 -16.52 -61.92
CA VAL A 602 31.21 -17.16 -61.88
C VAL A 602 30.35 -16.50 -62.96
N GLY A 603 30.27 -17.16 -64.10
CA GLY A 603 29.61 -16.62 -65.31
C GLY A 603 30.35 -15.41 -65.89
N LYS A 604 29.70 -14.23 -65.90
CA LYS A 604 30.28 -12.96 -66.39
C LYS A 604 30.84 -12.06 -65.30
N ARG A 605 30.78 -12.49 -64.00
CA ARG A 605 31.23 -11.71 -62.90
C ARG A 605 32.41 -12.38 -62.22
N LYS A 606 33.37 -11.57 -61.70
CA LYS A 606 34.45 -12.03 -60.84
C LYS A 606 33.95 -11.88 -59.39
N VAL A 607 34.02 -12.96 -58.60
CA VAL A 607 33.63 -13.00 -57.21
C VAL A 607 34.90 -13.27 -56.37
N PRO A 608 35.22 -12.44 -55.37
CA PRO A 608 36.34 -12.72 -54.47
C PRO A 608 35.99 -13.91 -53.56
N VAL A 609 36.93 -14.86 -53.47
CA VAL A 609 36.84 -16.04 -52.60
C VAL A 609 37.99 -15.98 -51.62
N ALA A 610 37.67 -15.97 -50.32
CA ALA A 610 38.67 -16.04 -49.25
C ALA A 610 39.10 -17.50 -49.03
N GLY A 611 40.37 -17.81 -49.22
CA GLY A 611 40.99 -19.07 -48.78
C GLY A 611 41.34 -18.99 -47.31
N CYS A 612 40.65 -19.76 -46.51
CA CYS A 612 40.73 -19.70 -45.05
C CYS A 612 41.16 -21.04 -44.47
N ARG A 613 41.79 -21.00 -43.28
CA ARG A 613 42.08 -22.18 -42.46
C ARG A 613 41.31 -22.07 -41.14
N VAL A 614 40.54 -23.12 -40.78
CA VAL A 614 39.79 -23.16 -39.54
C VAL A 614 40.77 -23.28 -38.37
N GLN A 615 40.80 -22.27 -37.49
CA GLN A 615 41.70 -22.18 -36.33
C GLN A 615 41.02 -22.68 -35.06
N ARG A 616 39.67 -22.53 -34.95
CA ARG A 616 38.90 -22.93 -33.80
C ARG A 616 37.50 -23.38 -34.21
N GLY A 617 36.97 -24.42 -33.58
CA GLY A 617 35.59 -24.88 -33.71
C GLY A 617 35.28 -25.47 -35.11
N VAL A 618 34.05 -25.22 -35.56
CA VAL A 618 33.52 -25.73 -36.87
C VAL A 618 32.80 -24.57 -37.57
N LEU A 619 33.01 -24.47 -38.90
CA LEU A 619 32.25 -23.55 -39.74
C LEU A 619 31.07 -24.34 -40.37
N ASP A 620 29.84 -23.94 -40.15
CA ASP A 620 28.63 -24.49 -40.76
C ASP A 620 28.02 -23.43 -41.69
N LYS A 621 27.83 -23.78 -42.97
CA LYS A 621 27.28 -22.88 -44.00
C LYS A 621 25.88 -22.33 -43.65
N ARG A 622 25.12 -23.02 -42.81
CA ARG A 622 23.75 -22.65 -42.44
C ARG A 622 23.69 -21.52 -41.44
N GLN A 623 24.79 -21.28 -40.75
CA GLN A 623 24.90 -20.26 -39.71
C GLN A 623 25.28 -18.90 -40.27
N ARG A 624 25.29 -17.89 -39.42
CA ARG A 624 25.74 -16.55 -39.79
C ARG A 624 27.25 -16.41 -39.63
N PHE A 625 27.80 -15.54 -40.47
CA PHE A 625 29.21 -15.25 -40.47
C PHE A 625 29.49 -13.78 -40.35
N ARG A 626 30.61 -13.45 -39.72
CA ARG A 626 31.15 -12.09 -39.69
C ARG A 626 32.63 -12.11 -40.02
N VAL A 627 33.06 -11.07 -40.73
CA VAL A 627 34.46 -10.88 -41.10
C VAL A 627 35.02 -9.75 -40.23
N LEU A 628 36.12 -10.05 -39.51
CA LEU A 628 36.79 -9.13 -38.62
C LEU A 628 38.16 -8.75 -39.16
N ARG A 629 38.50 -7.45 -39.10
CA ARG A 629 39.82 -6.92 -39.36
C ARG A 629 40.29 -6.10 -38.14
N GLU A 630 41.38 -6.48 -37.54
CA GLU A 630 41.87 -5.81 -36.33
C GLU A 630 40.84 -5.63 -35.21
N GLY A 631 39.90 -6.61 -35.07
CA GLY A 631 38.83 -6.60 -34.09
C GLY A 631 37.57 -5.81 -34.50
N GLN A 632 37.59 -5.13 -35.67
CA GLN A 632 36.41 -4.42 -36.15
C GLN A 632 35.62 -5.29 -37.15
N VAL A 633 34.31 -5.29 -37.05
CA VAL A 633 33.40 -6.01 -37.95
C VAL A 633 33.32 -5.27 -39.29
N LEU A 634 33.77 -5.90 -40.37
CA LEU A 634 33.70 -5.37 -41.73
C LEU A 634 32.42 -5.78 -42.44
N TRP A 635 31.93 -6.98 -42.15
CA TRP A 635 30.76 -7.55 -42.81
C TRP A 635 30.11 -8.60 -41.94
N GLU A 636 28.78 -8.66 -41.98
CA GLU A 636 27.98 -9.70 -41.37
C GLU A 636 26.92 -10.21 -42.36
N GLY A 637 26.72 -11.53 -42.42
CA GLY A 637 25.73 -12.13 -43.31
C GLY A 637 25.85 -13.64 -43.41
N SER A 638 25.23 -14.19 -44.44
CA SER A 638 25.31 -15.63 -44.82
C SER A 638 26.33 -15.86 -45.94
N LEU A 639 26.93 -17.05 -45.96
CA LEU A 639 27.84 -17.45 -47.04
C LEU A 639 27.06 -17.84 -48.27
N SER A 640 27.49 -17.37 -49.44
CA SER A 640 26.99 -17.87 -50.73
C SER A 640 27.52 -19.27 -51.04
N ALA A 641 28.80 -19.52 -50.77
CA ALA A 641 29.40 -20.85 -50.92
C ALA A 641 30.49 -21.12 -49.88
N LEU A 642 30.52 -22.37 -49.43
CA LEU A 642 31.58 -22.92 -48.57
C LEU A 642 32.16 -24.14 -49.26
N LYS A 643 33.43 -24.08 -49.65
CA LYS A 643 34.10 -25.15 -50.43
C LYS A 643 35.31 -25.68 -49.69
N HIS A 644 35.48 -27.01 -49.75
CA HIS A 644 36.75 -27.66 -49.39
C HIS A 644 37.36 -28.21 -50.68
N HIS A 645 38.52 -27.68 -51.04
CA HIS A 645 39.12 -27.87 -52.36
C HIS A 645 38.18 -27.44 -53.53
N LYS A 646 37.49 -28.34 -54.16
CA LYS A 646 36.56 -28.08 -55.27
C LYS A 646 35.10 -28.42 -54.95
N ASP A 647 34.87 -29.13 -53.84
CA ASP A 647 33.56 -29.63 -53.46
C ASP A 647 32.85 -28.67 -52.52
N ASP A 648 31.54 -28.43 -52.75
CA ASP A 648 30.68 -27.69 -51.83
C ASP A 648 30.39 -28.55 -50.60
N VAL A 649 30.71 -28.02 -49.44
CA VAL A 649 30.53 -28.70 -48.14
C VAL A 649 29.59 -27.90 -47.26
N SER A 650 28.83 -28.59 -46.42
CA SER A 650 27.95 -27.97 -45.44
C SER A 650 28.69 -27.51 -44.18
N SER A 651 29.78 -28.19 -43.82
CA SER A 651 30.58 -27.86 -42.65
C SER A 651 32.05 -28.18 -42.83
N VAL A 652 32.92 -27.39 -42.19
CA VAL A 652 34.38 -27.57 -42.21
C VAL A 652 34.89 -27.61 -40.79
N LYS A 653 35.73 -28.60 -40.47
CA LYS A 653 36.27 -28.88 -39.13
C LYS A 653 37.61 -28.18 -38.91
N LEU A 654 38.03 -28.13 -37.62
CA LEU A 654 39.30 -27.58 -37.17
C LEU A 654 40.48 -28.10 -38.03
N GLY A 655 41.38 -27.17 -38.42
CA GLY A 655 42.63 -27.48 -39.17
C GLY A 655 42.46 -27.67 -40.67
N MET A 656 41.22 -27.70 -41.21
CA MET A 656 40.94 -27.84 -42.64
C MET A 656 40.99 -26.49 -43.35
N ASP A 657 41.43 -26.53 -44.61
CA ASP A 657 41.41 -25.38 -45.51
C ASP A 657 40.05 -25.28 -46.24
N CYS A 658 39.53 -24.09 -46.37
CA CYS A 658 38.25 -23.87 -47.05
C CYS A 658 38.26 -22.56 -47.84
N GLY A 659 37.45 -22.54 -48.89
CA GLY A 659 37.14 -21.35 -49.67
C GLY A 659 35.78 -20.80 -49.29
N LEU A 660 35.72 -19.54 -48.89
CA LEU A 660 34.50 -18.84 -48.49
C LEU A 660 34.14 -17.78 -49.55
N SER A 661 32.89 -17.75 -49.97
CA SER A 661 32.35 -16.61 -50.71
C SER A 661 31.11 -16.05 -50.04
N VAL A 662 30.99 -14.74 -50.04
CA VAL A 662 29.87 -14.01 -49.40
C VAL A 662 29.03 -13.34 -50.48
N ASP A 663 27.78 -13.05 -50.12
CA ASP A 663 26.93 -12.22 -50.96
C ASP A 663 27.23 -10.75 -50.69
N GLY A 664 27.95 -10.10 -51.64
CA GLY A 664 28.34 -8.70 -51.57
C GLY A 664 29.79 -8.44 -51.92
N ALA A 665 30.17 -7.18 -52.10
CA ALA A 665 31.56 -6.77 -52.39
C ALA A 665 32.31 -6.57 -51.06
N VAL A 666 32.90 -7.66 -50.53
CA VAL A 666 33.78 -7.60 -49.36
C VAL A 666 35.23 -7.68 -49.85
N ASP A 667 36.02 -6.68 -49.46
CA ASP A 667 37.46 -6.64 -49.74
C ASP A 667 38.23 -7.45 -48.69
N PHE A 668 38.33 -8.77 -48.90
CA PHE A 668 39.12 -9.65 -48.03
C PHE A 668 40.61 -9.33 -48.13
N LYS A 669 41.29 -9.40 -47.00
CA LYS A 669 42.76 -9.31 -46.94
C LYS A 669 43.35 -10.51 -46.17
N PRO A 670 44.55 -10.94 -46.52
CA PRO A 670 45.26 -11.93 -45.73
C PRO A 670 45.44 -11.37 -44.27
N GLY A 671 45.05 -12.20 -43.29
CA GLY A 671 45.07 -11.80 -41.89
C GLY A 671 43.68 -11.45 -41.30
N ASP A 672 42.65 -11.31 -42.13
CA ASP A 672 41.27 -11.17 -41.65
C ASP A 672 40.81 -12.44 -40.94
N THR A 673 39.95 -12.29 -39.91
CA THR A 673 39.35 -13.41 -39.18
C THR A 673 37.88 -13.55 -39.59
N VAL A 674 37.49 -14.75 -39.98
CA VAL A 674 36.09 -15.08 -40.26
C VAL A 674 35.53 -15.88 -39.08
N GLN A 675 34.50 -15.37 -38.45
CA GLN A 675 33.81 -16.07 -37.36
C GLN A 675 32.45 -16.57 -37.85
N CYS A 676 32.16 -17.83 -37.54
CA CYS A 676 30.86 -18.46 -37.67
C CYS A 676 30.15 -18.37 -36.34
N TYR A 677 28.95 -17.79 -36.26
CA TYR A 677 28.19 -17.66 -35.04
C TYR A 677 26.72 -18.05 -35.21
N GLU A 678 26.15 -18.50 -34.14
CA GLU A 678 24.73 -18.81 -34.03
C GLU A 678 24.04 -17.76 -33.15
N GLU A 679 22.89 -17.26 -33.56
CA GLU A 679 22.05 -16.38 -32.79
C GLU A 679 21.07 -17.21 -31.98
N VAL A 680 21.30 -17.31 -30.68
CA VAL A 680 20.42 -18.01 -29.76
C VAL A 680 19.60 -16.97 -29.03
N GLN A 681 18.28 -17.05 -29.16
CA GLN A 681 17.37 -16.23 -28.36
C GLN A 681 17.27 -16.84 -26.95
N THR A 682 17.82 -16.15 -25.98
CA THR A 682 17.69 -16.53 -24.58
C THR A 682 16.62 -15.68 -23.91
N PRO A 683 15.66 -16.27 -23.19
CA PRO A 683 14.70 -15.50 -22.42
C PRO A 683 15.43 -14.73 -21.32
N GLN A 684 15.14 -13.45 -21.18
CA GLN A 684 15.64 -12.64 -20.08
C GLN A 684 14.86 -12.97 -18.81
N THR A 685 15.55 -12.97 -17.66
CA THR A 685 14.93 -13.10 -16.35
C THR A 685 14.89 -11.74 -15.67
N CYS A 686 13.77 -11.41 -15.03
CA CYS A 686 13.63 -10.19 -14.28
C CYS A 686 14.64 -10.18 -13.11
N SER A 687 15.35 -9.06 -12.94
CA SER A 687 16.39 -8.90 -11.91
C SER A 687 15.84 -8.71 -10.49
N TRP A 688 14.53 -8.53 -10.36
CA TRP A 688 13.89 -8.27 -9.07
C TRP A 688 14.03 -9.42 -8.07
N THR A 689 14.52 -9.09 -6.88
CA THR A 689 14.61 -10.01 -5.73
C THR A 689 13.89 -9.38 -4.54
N PRO A 690 12.63 -9.79 -4.27
CA PRO A 690 11.92 -9.25 -3.12
C PRO A 690 12.59 -9.63 -1.81
N PRO A 691 12.49 -8.78 -0.77
CA PRO A 691 13.07 -9.08 0.54
C PRO A 691 12.51 -10.37 1.12
N GLY A 692 13.39 -11.32 1.44
CA GLY A 692 13.03 -12.59 2.05
C GLY A 692 12.60 -13.70 1.08
N PHE A 693 12.81 -13.55 -0.23
CA PHE A 693 12.51 -14.55 -1.27
C PHE A 693 13.76 -15.01 -2.00
#